data_1c59eaf24cfd7a651dc5924ba79ea6db
#
_entry.id   1c59eaf24cfd7a651dc5924ba79ea6db
#
_cell.length_a   1.000
_cell.length_b   1.000
_cell.length_c   1.000
_cell.angle_alpha   90.00
_cell.angle_beta   90.00
_cell.angle_gamma   90.00
#
_symmetry.space_group_name_H-M   'P 1'
#
loop_
_entity.id
_entity.type
_entity.pdbx_description
1 polymer ?
#
loop_
_entity_poly.entity_id
_entity_poly.type
_entity_poly.pdbx_seq_one_letter_code
_entity_poly.pdbx_strand_id
1 'polypeptide(L)'
;VRDDFSLFYLGFGPRQALIHRNNKKNAEYQRMSLQYVSSRWDDAVAAKLSPVELLVYRSNCLGADQRITNTGGGNTSAKLTEQDPLTGEPVEVLWVKGSGGDLRTAKRENFSSLYQTRLLGLQQSYAARTDKGLKSPAEDNMVAAYNHCTFNLNPRASSIDTPLHSFLPGRHVDHMHPNAIIAIAASQRCEELTREIFGGEMAYVPWMRPGFELGLAMQEISRKRPAVKAIMMGQHGFISWADDPKQCYLRTLELIERASQFIEIKYAENGGNAGAFGGAKFHTLAPKKRAGIFAALLPWLRGQVSQQKRFLATIQDDEKILRFVNSVDAPRLAELGTSCPDHFLRTKIKPLYVDWDPRDADMTGLKEKLAAGLERYRNDYADYYRRCRHPDSPAMRDPNPTVILIPGLGMIAWGKDKSESRVTAEFYNCAIEVMRGAEAIDEYMSLPQQEAFDIEYWLLEEAKLRRMPAEKELARQVVIVIGAGSGIGKATAHRLVREGAHLVCVDINEAAARATAGEITDKFGVGIGVAGTGLSNCGPAIGLACDITRRESIRALLDQAALAYGGFDSICVTAGIFVPGDTTGHIPDDQWASTFAINVTGSYLVADEAAKTWKEQGLHGSLVLTTSANAVVSKKGSVAYDTSKAAANHLVRELAVELAPLVRVNGVAPATVVQGSAMFPRDRVIGSLAKYKIPYTADEPTEGLVQKLAQFYADRTLTKSPISPADQAE
;
A
#
# COMPACT_ATOMS: atom_id res chain seq x y z
N VAL A 1 32.98 -74.90 24.39
CA VAL A 1 32.95 -74.92 22.94
C VAL A 1 32.75 -73.50 22.49
N ARG A 2 33.76 -72.96 21.86
CA ARG A 2 33.84 -71.60 21.30
C ARG A 2 33.19 -71.61 19.93
N ASP A 3 32.49 -70.54 19.59
CA ASP A 3 32.20 -70.20 18.21
C ASP A 3 32.43 -68.70 17.97
N ASP A 4 33.38 -68.47 17.04
CA ASP A 4 33.74 -67.20 16.44
C ASP A 4 32.64 -66.71 15.47
N PHE A 5 32.21 -65.45 15.59
CA PHE A 5 31.53 -64.74 14.51
C PHE A 5 32.33 -63.48 14.12
N SER A 6 32.95 -63.56 12.97
CA SER A 6 33.58 -62.45 12.28
C SER A 6 32.56 -61.53 11.69
N LEU A 7 32.55 -60.25 12.14
CA LEU A 7 31.77 -59.16 11.57
C LEU A 7 32.48 -58.61 10.35
N PHE A 8 31.86 -58.72 9.19
CA PHE A 8 32.22 -58.00 7.98
C PHE A 8 31.81 -56.51 8.15
N TYR A 9 32.79 -55.60 8.23
CA TYR A 9 32.63 -54.17 8.06
C TYR A 9 32.53 -53.86 6.54
N LEU A 10 31.32 -53.60 6.02
CA LEU A 10 31.10 -52.97 4.74
C LEU A 10 31.33 -51.45 4.92
N GLY A 11 32.44 -50.95 4.43
CA GLY A 11 32.77 -49.52 4.42
C GLY A 11 31.85 -48.76 3.46
N PHE A 12 30.95 -47.96 3.99
CA PHE A 12 30.19 -46.99 3.22
C PHE A 12 31.11 -45.82 2.86
N GLY A 13 31.30 -45.58 1.56
CA GLY A 13 32.08 -44.49 1.06
C GLY A 13 31.52 -43.10 1.45
N PRO A 14 32.33 -42.02 1.41
CA PRO A 14 31.95 -40.69 1.90
C PRO A 14 30.66 -40.13 1.31
N ARG A 15 30.28 -40.51 0.10
CA ARG A 15 29.01 -40.11 -0.55
C ARG A 15 27.76 -40.70 0.09
N GLN A 16 27.80 -41.94 0.55
CA GLN A 16 26.63 -42.59 1.20
C GLN A 16 26.41 -42.06 2.62
N ALA A 17 27.47 -41.71 3.35
CA ALA A 17 27.37 -41.08 4.65
C ALA A 17 26.78 -39.66 4.57
N LEU A 18 27.03 -38.93 3.49
CA LEU A 18 26.45 -37.59 3.25
C LEU A 18 24.95 -37.69 2.93
N ILE A 19 24.56 -38.69 2.12
CA ILE A 19 23.13 -38.94 1.78
C ILE A 19 22.35 -39.39 3.01
N HIS A 20 22.93 -40.19 3.89
CA HIS A 20 22.25 -40.63 5.12
C HIS A 20 22.14 -39.52 6.17
N ARG A 21 23.12 -38.62 6.27
CA ARG A 21 23.07 -37.44 7.12
C ARG A 21 22.04 -36.43 6.63
N ASN A 22 21.94 -36.20 5.30
CA ASN A 22 20.92 -35.35 4.70
C ASN A 22 19.51 -35.91 4.86
N ASN A 23 19.34 -37.24 4.72
CA ASN A 23 18.03 -37.88 4.92
C ASN A 23 17.58 -37.85 6.39
N LYS A 24 18.50 -37.99 7.38
CA LYS A 24 18.16 -37.81 8.78
C LYS A 24 17.78 -36.37 9.13
N LYS A 25 18.50 -35.36 8.61
CA LYS A 25 18.14 -33.94 8.80
C LYS A 25 16.83 -33.59 8.13
N ASN A 26 16.56 -34.10 6.90
CA ASN A 26 15.27 -33.91 6.25
C ASN A 26 14.12 -34.59 7.03
N ALA A 27 14.35 -35.70 7.71
CA ALA A 27 13.36 -36.35 8.57
C ALA A 27 13.17 -35.59 9.90
N GLU A 28 14.18 -34.91 10.42
CA GLU A 28 14.07 -33.99 11.57
C GLU A 28 13.30 -32.73 11.20
N TYR A 29 13.57 -32.11 10.03
CA TYR A 29 12.79 -30.97 9.52
C TYR A 29 11.31 -31.31 9.27
N GLN A 30 10.96 -32.55 8.89
CA GLN A 30 9.57 -33.01 8.73
C GLN A 30 8.86 -33.22 10.07
N ARG A 31 9.56 -33.26 11.22
CA ARG A 31 8.96 -33.46 12.54
C ARG A 31 8.73 -32.17 13.34
N MET A 32 9.23 -31.01 12.87
CA MET A 32 8.98 -29.75 13.55
C MET A 32 7.54 -29.29 13.25
N SER A 33 6.74 -29.20 14.29
CA SER A 33 5.44 -28.56 14.24
C SER A 33 5.64 -27.05 14.21
N LEU A 34 5.56 -26.42 13.03
CA LEU A 34 5.57 -24.98 12.88
C LEU A 34 4.22 -24.44 13.36
N GLN A 35 4.21 -23.66 14.44
CA GLN A 35 3.02 -23.09 15.06
C GLN A 35 2.80 -21.63 14.64
N TYR A 36 3.87 -20.86 14.51
CA TYR A 36 3.83 -19.42 14.30
C TYR A 36 4.09 -19.02 12.84
N VAL A 37 4.78 -19.87 12.08
CA VAL A 37 4.93 -19.72 10.63
C VAL A 37 4.51 -21.02 9.93
N SER A 38 4.27 -20.98 8.63
CA SER A 38 3.86 -22.19 7.89
C SER A 38 4.66 -22.34 6.60
N SER A 39 5.05 -23.58 6.29
CA SER A 39 5.70 -23.87 5.02
C SER A 39 4.72 -23.82 3.87
N ARG A 40 5.11 -23.11 2.81
CA ARG A 40 4.41 -23.06 1.51
C ARG A 40 5.17 -23.82 0.42
N TRP A 41 6.21 -24.54 0.78
CA TRP A 41 7.02 -25.29 -0.17
C TRP A 41 6.28 -26.55 -0.63
N ASP A 42 6.19 -26.70 -1.97
CA ASP A 42 5.64 -27.87 -2.63
C ASP A 42 6.75 -28.54 -3.47
N ASP A 43 7.12 -29.76 -3.13
CA ASP A 43 8.17 -30.51 -3.81
C ASP A 43 7.82 -30.86 -5.27
N ALA A 44 6.53 -31.08 -5.55
CA ALA A 44 6.08 -31.41 -6.90
C ALA A 44 6.15 -30.18 -7.85
N VAL A 45 5.96 -29.00 -7.31
CA VAL A 45 6.17 -27.74 -8.03
C VAL A 45 7.67 -27.47 -8.18
N ALA A 46 8.43 -27.52 -7.10
CA ALA A 46 9.86 -27.21 -7.07
C ALA A 46 10.67 -28.09 -8.03
N ALA A 47 10.34 -29.38 -8.15
CA ALA A 47 11.02 -30.35 -9.02
C ALA A 47 10.95 -30.04 -10.52
N LYS A 48 10.01 -29.18 -10.94
CA LYS A 48 9.81 -28.81 -12.37
C LYS A 48 10.50 -27.51 -12.76
N LEU A 49 11.06 -26.79 -11.79
CA LEU A 49 11.60 -25.45 -12.00
C LEU A 49 13.10 -25.50 -12.32
N SER A 50 13.53 -24.65 -13.23
CA SER A 50 14.95 -24.35 -13.42
C SER A 50 15.54 -23.68 -12.17
N PRO A 51 16.89 -23.67 -12.00
CA PRO A 51 17.50 -23.08 -10.81
C PRO A 51 17.10 -21.62 -10.53
N VAL A 52 16.94 -20.79 -11.56
CA VAL A 52 16.51 -19.40 -11.42
C VAL A 52 15.01 -19.32 -11.06
N GLU A 53 14.17 -20.13 -11.70
CA GLU A 53 12.74 -20.19 -11.35
C GLU A 53 12.53 -20.71 -9.93
N LEU A 54 13.37 -21.63 -9.46
CA LEU A 54 13.33 -22.14 -8.11
C LEU A 54 13.72 -21.06 -7.07
N LEU A 55 14.67 -20.17 -7.41
CA LEU A 55 14.96 -18.97 -6.60
C LEU A 55 13.75 -18.04 -6.53
N VAL A 56 13.08 -17.77 -7.66
CA VAL A 56 11.85 -16.95 -7.70
C VAL A 56 10.75 -17.59 -6.85
N TYR A 57 10.53 -18.91 -7.00
CA TYR A 57 9.54 -19.66 -6.23
C TYR A 57 9.81 -19.59 -4.73
N ARG A 58 11.05 -19.80 -4.28
CA ARG A 58 11.46 -19.66 -2.87
C ARG A 58 11.16 -18.26 -2.36
N SER A 59 11.45 -17.24 -3.14
CA SER A 59 11.18 -15.84 -2.81
C SER A 59 9.69 -15.56 -2.63
N ASN A 60 8.87 -16.08 -3.55
CA ASN A 60 7.43 -15.93 -3.46
C ASN A 60 6.86 -16.67 -2.22
N CYS A 61 7.37 -17.85 -1.89
CA CYS A 61 6.98 -18.58 -0.68
C CYS A 61 7.29 -17.79 0.60
N LEU A 62 8.47 -17.15 0.69
CA LEU A 62 8.87 -16.31 1.82
C LEU A 62 8.04 -15.01 1.87
N GLY A 63 7.89 -14.31 0.76
CA GLY A 63 7.16 -13.05 0.68
C GLY A 63 5.66 -13.16 0.86
N ALA A 64 5.08 -14.36 0.71
CA ALA A 64 3.64 -14.59 0.86
C ALA A 64 3.14 -14.56 2.31
N ASP A 65 4.04 -14.53 3.29
CA ASP A 65 3.70 -14.47 4.72
C ASP A 65 4.34 -13.24 5.37
N GLN A 66 3.51 -12.29 5.80
CA GLN A 66 3.94 -11.03 6.42
C GLN A 66 4.62 -11.24 7.79
N ARG A 67 4.50 -12.43 8.40
CA ARG A 67 5.24 -12.80 9.61
C ARG A 67 6.71 -13.10 9.30
N ILE A 68 7.04 -13.40 8.03
CA ILE A 68 8.39 -13.68 7.55
C ILE A 68 9.07 -12.40 7.04
N THR A 69 8.35 -11.59 6.28
CA THR A 69 8.84 -10.29 5.79
C THR A 69 7.69 -9.35 5.45
N ASN A 70 7.92 -8.05 5.59
CA ASN A 70 6.98 -6.99 5.24
C ASN A 70 7.01 -6.68 3.73
N THR A 71 6.10 -5.82 3.27
CA THR A 71 6.01 -5.38 1.87
C THR A 71 7.32 -4.73 1.41
N GLY A 72 7.93 -5.32 0.39
CA GLY A 72 9.18 -4.83 -0.20
C GLY A 72 10.44 -5.11 0.60
N GLY A 73 10.33 -5.65 1.82
CA GLY A 73 11.45 -6.02 2.66
C GLY A 73 12.07 -7.36 2.27
N GLY A 74 13.28 -7.59 2.77
CA GLY A 74 14.02 -8.82 2.54
C GLY A 74 14.58 -9.01 1.14
N ASN A 75 15.57 -9.89 1.05
CA ASN A 75 16.26 -10.29 -0.17
C ASN A 75 16.52 -11.78 -0.19
N THR A 76 16.56 -12.35 -1.38
CA THR A 76 16.95 -13.74 -1.61
C THR A 76 17.97 -13.83 -2.73
N SER A 77 18.83 -14.83 -2.70
CA SER A 77 19.81 -15.05 -3.77
C SER A 77 20.15 -16.52 -3.97
N ALA A 78 20.77 -16.79 -5.15
CA ALA A 78 21.39 -18.06 -5.46
C ALA A 78 22.67 -17.84 -6.26
N LYS A 79 23.75 -18.55 -5.90
CA LYS A 79 24.98 -18.65 -6.69
C LYS A 79 24.86 -19.86 -7.58
N LEU A 80 24.78 -19.61 -8.89
CA LEU A 80 24.51 -20.62 -9.92
C LEU A 80 25.67 -20.68 -10.90
N THR A 81 25.95 -21.87 -11.43
CA THR A 81 26.88 -22.01 -12.56
C THR A 81 26.13 -21.75 -13.85
N GLU A 82 26.57 -20.76 -14.62
CA GLU A 82 25.99 -20.36 -15.91
C GLU A 82 27.09 -20.42 -16.99
N GLN A 83 26.69 -20.52 -18.25
CA GLN A 83 27.62 -20.38 -19.36
C GLN A 83 27.85 -18.90 -19.67
N ASP A 84 29.11 -18.46 -19.69
CA ASP A 84 29.45 -17.10 -20.07
C ASP A 84 29.04 -16.84 -21.52
N PRO A 85 28.23 -15.81 -21.79
CA PRO A 85 27.66 -15.58 -23.14
C PRO A 85 28.72 -15.18 -24.19
N LEU A 86 29.92 -14.80 -23.77
CA LEU A 86 31.01 -14.39 -24.66
C LEU A 86 32.03 -15.50 -24.88
N THR A 87 32.42 -16.23 -23.82
CA THR A 87 33.46 -17.23 -23.87
C THR A 87 32.95 -18.67 -23.97
N GLY A 88 31.68 -18.90 -23.56
CA GLY A 88 31.12 -20.24 -23.45
C GLY A 88 31.61 -21.02 -22.21
N GLU A 89 32.49 -20.45 -21.40
CA GLU A 89 33.03 -21.11 -20.21
C GLU A 89 32.03 -21.08 -19.03
N PRO A 90 32.02 -22.12 -18.17
CA PRO A 90 31.18 -22.12 -16.98
C PRO A 90 31.69 -21.10 -15.96
N VAL A 91 30.82 -20.18 -15.52
CA VAL A 91 31.14 -19.15 -14.53
C VAL A 91 30.12 -19.17 -13.39
N GLU A 92 30.55 -18.79 -12.18
CA GLU A 92 29.64 -18.62 -11.05
C GLU A 92 28.98 -17.24 -11.11
N VAL A 93 27.65 -17.25 -11.10
CA VAL A 93 26.79 -16.07 -11.19
C VAL A 93 25.95 -15.96 -9.94
N LEU A 94 25.99 -14.81 -9.28
CA LEU A 94 25.08 -14.47 -8.21
C LEU A 94 23.77 -13.90 -8.82
N TRP A 95 22.68 -14.62 -8.63
CA TRP A 95 21.35 -14.12 -8.84
C TRP A 95 20.83 -13.57 -7.52
N VAL A 96 20.52 -12.26 -7.44
CA VAL A 96 20.07 -11.60 -6.21
C VAL A 96 18.88 -10.69 -6.53
N LYS A 97 17.87 -10.68 -5.66
CA LYS A 97 16.73 -9.76 -5.82
C LYS A 97 17.23 -8.31 -5.86
N GLY A 98 16.88 -7.62 -6.93
CA GLY A 98 17.25 -6.22 -7.12
C GLY A 98 16.50 -5.28 -6.17
N SER A 99 16.95 -4.02 -6.11
CA SER A 99 16.37 -3.01 -5.25
C SER A 99 14.91 -2.71 -5.62
N GLY A 100 14.05 -2.57 -4.62
CA GLY A 100 12.60 -2.36 -4.77
C GLY A 100 11.84 -3.60 -5.27
N GLY A 101 10.56 -3.64 -5.07
CA GLY A 101 9.70 -4.77 -5.41
C GLY A 101 9.54 -5.76 -4.26
N ASP A 102 8.36 -6.35 -4.19
CA ASP A 102 7.92 -7.27 -3.16
C ASP A 102 8.34 -8.69 -3.48
N LEU A 103 8.85 -9.45 -2.50
CA LEU A 103 9.20 -10.86 -2.68
C LEU A 103 7.99 -11.72 -3.09
N ARG A 104 6.81 -11.41 -2.58
CA ARG A 104 5.56 -12.16 -2.85
C ARG A 104 5.21 -12.20 -4.33
N THR A 105 5.47 -11.13 -5.07
CA THR A 105 5.13 -10.97 -6.49
C THR A 105 6.37 -10.91 -7.38
N ALA A 106 7.54 -11.25 -6.84
CA ALA A 106 8.78 -11.23 -7.59
C ALA A 106 8.74 -12.19 -8.79
N LYS A 107 9.30 -11.75 -9.90
CA LYS A 107 9.50 -12.50 -11.13
C LYS A 107 10.99 -12.49 -11.48
N ARG A 108 11.39 -13.27 -12.49
CA ARG A 108 12.80 -13.35 -12.93
C ARG A 108 13.42 -11.98 -13.20
N GLU A 109 12.70 -11.07 -13.84
CA GLU A 109 13.16 -9.70 -14.15
C GLU A 109 13.36 -8.81 -12.92
N ASN A 110 12.94 -9.24 -11.73
CA ASN A 110 13.21 -8.54 -10.48
C ASN A 110 14.56 -8.91 -9.85
N PHE A 111 15.30 -9.85 -10.45
CA PHE A 111 16.62 -10.27 -9.99
C PHE A 111 17.72 -9.73 -10.89
N SER A 112 18.82 -9.27 -10.28
CA SER A 112 20.05 -8.97 -10.96
C SER A 112 20.94 -10.21 -11.01
N SER A 113 21.67 -10.41 -12.12
CA SER A 113 22.67 -11.45 -12.27
C SER A 113 24.06 -10.83 -12.40
N LEU A 114 25.01 -11.28 -11.59
CA LEU A 114 26.30 -10.65 -11.41
C LEU A 114 27.42 -11.74 -11.39
N TYR A 115 28.55 -11.47 -12.05
CA TYR A 115 29.73 -12.34 -11.93
C TYR A 115 30.21 -12.36 -10.48
N GLN A 116 30.16 -13.52 -9.84
CA GLN A 116 30.58 -13.68 -8.44
C GLN A 116 32.07 -13.34 -8.23
N THR A 117 32.93 -13.72 -9.17
CA THR A 117 34.36 -13.41 -9.14
C THR A 117 34.64 -11.92 -9.16
N ARG A 118 33.87 -11.13 -9.96
CA ARG A 118 34.02 -9.67 -10.01
C ARG A 118 33.55 -9.03 -8.70
N LEU A 119 32.43 -9.51 -8.12
CA LEU A 119 31.96 -9.02 -6.83
C LEU A 119 32.99 -9.26 -5.71
N LEU A 120 33.60 -10.45 -5.67
CA LEU A 120 34.68 -10.74 -4.71
C LEU A 120 35.91 -9.85 -4.95
N GLY A 121 36.24 -9.56 -6.22
CA GLY A 121 37.32 -8.64 -6.59
C GLY A 121 37.12 -7.21 -6.06
N LEU A 122 35.87 -6.77 -5.85
CA LEU A 122 35.59 -5.45 -5.28
C LEU A 122 36.09 -5.31 -3.84
N GLN A 123 36.31 -6.41 -3.10
CA GLN A 123 36.90 -6.37 -1.75
C GLN A 123 38.30 -5.77 -1.76
N GLN A 124 39.13 -6.11 -2.77
CA GLN A 124 40.46 -5.53 -2.92
C GLN A 124 40.39 -4.04 -3.25
N SER A 125 39.51 -3.65 -4.17
CA SER A 125 39.28 -2.24 -4.51
C SER A 125 38.82 -1.43 -3.29
N TYR A 126 37.95 -1.99 -2.48
CA TYR A 126 37.49 -1.36 -1.23
C TYR A 126 38.61 -1.27 -0.18
N ALA A 127 39.39 -2.33 -0.04
CA ALA A 127 40.54 -2.37 0.92
C ALA A 127 41.59 -1.30 0.58
N ALA A 128 41.80 -1.00 -0.71
CA ALA A 128 42.77 -0.01 -1.18
C ALA A 128 42.33 1.46 -0.99
N ARG A 129 41.08 1.71 -0.61
CA ARG A 129 40.55 3.06 -0.43
C ARG A 129 41.17 3.77 0.77
N THR A 130 41.43 5.05 0.61
CA THR A 130 41.98 5.92 1.68
C THR A 130 40.89 6.77 2.36
N ASP A 131 39.69 6.85 1.76
CA ASP A 131 38.56 7.65 2.20
C ASP A 131 37.58 6.89 3.13
N LYS A 132 38.05 5.85 3.80
CA LYS A 132 37.25 4.96 4.69
C LYS A 132 36.60 5.69 5.88
N GLY A 133 37.10 6.87 6.24
CA GLY A 133 36.48 7.70 7.28
C GLY A 133 35.12 8.30 6.89
N LEU A 134 34.80 8.33 5.60
CA LEU A 134 33.55 8.80 5.04
C LEU A 134 32.74 7.58 4.56
N LYS A 135 32.14 6.84 5.49
CA LYS A 135 31.43 5.58 5.20
C LYS A 135 30.38 5.73 4.09
N SER A 136 29.55 6.79 4.14
CA SER A 136 28.44 6.94 3.21
C SER A 136 28.89 7.05 1.75
N PRO A 137 29.77 7.99 1.35
CA PRO A 137 30.24 8.08 -0.05
C PRO A 137 31.03 6.84 -0.49
N ALA A 138 31.80 6.22 0.41
CA ALA A 138 32.56 5.03 0.08
C ALA A 138 31.64 3.84 -0.25
N GLU A 139 30.58 3.64 0.56
CA GLU A 139 29.56 2.62 0.37
C GLU A 139 28.76 2.86 -0.94
N ASP A 140 28.35 4.08 -1.20
CA ASP A 140 27.58 4.46 -2.38
C ASP A 140 28.40 4.23 -3.67
N ASN A 141 29.71 4.48 -3.65
CA ASN A 141 30.62 4.18 -4.74
C ASN A 141 30.74 2.66 -5.00
N MET A 142 30.68 1.83 -3.95
CA MET A 142 30.67 0.37 -4.13
C MET A 142 29.37 -0.11 -4.77
N VAL A 143 28.22 0.47 -4.41
CA VAL A 143 26.94 0.15 -5.05
C VAL A 143 26.96 0.52 -6.55
N ALA A 144 27.55 1.66 -6.91
CA ALA A 144 27.74 2.05 -8.32
C ALA A 144 28.61 1.04 -9.07
N ALA A 145 29.65 0.48 -8.42
CA ALA A 145 30.56 -0.51 -9.00
C ALA A 145 29.88 -1.84 -9.35
N TYR A 146 28.73 -2.19 -8.72
CA TYR A 146 28.01 -3.44 -9.06
C TYR A 146 27.56 -3.46 -10.52
N ASN A 147 27.33 -2.31 -11.15
CA ASN A 147 26.96 -2.23 -12.56
C ASN A 147 28.06 -2.82 -13.49
N HIS A 148 29.34 -2.79 -13.06
CA HIS A 148 30.46 -3.39 -13.79
C HIS A 148 30.63 -4.89 -13.53
N CYS A 149 29.85 -5.45 -12.62
CA CYS A 149 29.81 -6.86 -12.32
C CYS A 149 28.67 -7.61 -13.03
N THR A 150 27.82 -6.92 -13.77
CA THR A 150 26.64 -7.48 -14.43
C THR A 150 27.01 -8.61 -15.39
N PHE A 151 26.33 -9.76 -15.24
CA PHE A 151 26.47 -10.93 -16.09
C PHE A 151 25.60 -10.83 -17.35
N ASN A 152 24.31 -10.50 -17.20
CA ASN A 152 23.36 -10.28 -18.29
C ASN A 152 22.89 -8.83 -18.32
N LEU A 153 22.40 -8.38 -19.50
CA LEU A 153 21.73 -7.08 -19.65
C LEU A 153 20.41 -7.09 -18.87
N ASN A 154 20.51 -7.01 -17.56
CA ASN A 154 19.35 -6.93 -16.69
C ASN A 154 19.06 -5.46 -16.37
N PRO A 155 17.86 -4.93 -16.71
CA PRO A 155 17.51 -3.55 -16.42
C PRO A 155 17.35 -3.25 -14.92
N ARG A 156 17.32 -4.28 -14.07
CA ARG A 156 17.13 -4.12 -12.63
C ARG A 156 18.44 -3.74 -11.94
N ALA A 157 18.44 -2.64 -11.20
CA ALA A 157 19.57 -2.28 -10.36
C ALA A 157 19.77 -3.31 -9.25
N SER A 158 21.04 -3.65 -8.97
CA SER A 158 21.39 -4.55 -7.89
C SER A 158 21.01 -3.96 -6.52
N SER A 159 20.71 -4.84 -5.57
CA SER A 159 20.45 -4.41 -4.19
C SER A 159 21.71 -3.87 -3.53
N ILE A 160 21.54 -2.93 -2.60
CA ILE A 160 22.57 -2.48 -1.67
C ILE A 160 23.13 -3.68 -0.88
N ASP A 161 22.27 -4.66 -0.59
CA ASP A 161 22.60 -5.87 0.15
C ASP A 161 23.37 -6.92 -0.67
N THR A 162 23.72 -6.64 -1.93
CA THR A 162 24.47 -7.59 -2.78
C THR A 162 25.71 -8.19 -2.09
N PRO A 163 26.54 -7.43 -1.31
CA PRO A 163 27.67 -7.98 -0.56
C PRO A 163 27.27 -9.02 0.49
N LEU A 164 26.13 -8.81 1.17
CA LEU A 164 25.61 -9.72 2.18
C LEU A 164 25.33 -11.11 1.59
N HIS A 165 24.90 -11.16 0.35
CA HIS A 165 24.62 -12.37 -0.39
C HIS A 165 25.87 -12.98 -1.06
N SER A 166 26.75 -12.13 -1.60
CA SER A 166 27.94 -12.55 -2.31
C SER A 166 29.01 -13.13 -1.38
N PHE A 167 29.24 -12.50 -0.22
CA PHE A 167 30.38 -12.82 0.64
C PHE A 167 30.14 -13.98 1.61
N LEU A 168 28.89 -14.37 1.84
CA LEU A 168 28.55 -15.55 2.65
C LEU A 168 28.79 -16.85 1.88
N PRO A 169 29.15 -17.96 2.58
CA PRO A 169 29.61 -19.19 1.93
C PRO A 169 28.49 -20.00 1.25
N GLY A 170 27.24 -19.88 1.69
CA GLY A 170 26.13 -20.69 1.17
C GLY A 170 25.77 -20.37 -0.27
N ARG A 171 25.33 -21.36 -1.05
CA ARG A 171 24.81 -21.18 -2.39
C ARG A 171 23.50 -20.41 -2.42
N HIS A 172 22.63 -20.66 -1.45
CA HIS A 172 21.34 -20.00 -1.31
C HIS A 172 21.35 -19.18 -0.04
N VAL A 173 20.91 -17.92 -0.13
CA VAL A 173 20.90 -16.98 0.98
C VAL A 173 19.55 -16.30 1.07
N ASP A 174 18.98 -16.25 2.27
CA ASP A 174 17.74 -15.56 2.60
C ASP A 174 18.02 -14.50 3.67
N HIS A 175 17.78 -13.24 3.35
CA HIS A 175 17.83 -12.09 4.25
C HIS A 175 16.40 -11.61 4.48
N MET A 176 15.89 -11.70 5.72
CA MET A 176 14.50 -11.46 6.07
C MET A 176 14.34 -10.54 7.27
N HIS A 177 13.19 -9.86 7.34
CA HIS A 177 12.82 -8.92 8.39
C HIS A 177 11.54 -9.36 9.13
N PRO A 178 11.50 -10.56 9.74
CA PRO A 178 10.33 -11.01 10.50
C PRO A 178 10.21 -10.30 11.84
N ASN A 179 9.00 -9.91 12.21
CA ASN A 179 8.75 -9.15 13.45
C ASN A 179 9.36 -9.81 14.69
N ALA A 180 9.29 -11.14 14.82
CA ALA A 180 9.86 -11.88 15.94
C ALA A 180 11.39 -11.76 16.00
N ILE A 181 12.06 -11.80 14.87
CA ILE A 181 13.53 -11.62 14.82
C ILE A 181 13.89 -10.16 15.11
N ILE A 182 13.16 -9.21 14.50
CA ILE A 182 13.44 -7.78 14.75
C ILE A 182 13.19 -7.44 16.22
N ALA A 183 12.22 -8.06 16.89
CA ALA A 183 11.98 -7.88 18.33
C ALA A 183 13.21 -8.26 19.17
N ILE A 184 13.85 -9.39 18.85
CA ILE A 184 15.11 -9.79 19.49
C ILE A 184 16.25 -8.82 19.10
N ALA A 185 16.34 -8.46 17.80
CA ALA A 185 17.36 -7.56 17.27
C ALA A 185 17.25 -6.14 17.85
N ALA A 186 16.05 -5.71 18.26
CA ALA A 186 15.75 -4.42 18.87
C ALA A 186 15.65 -4.48 20.41
N SER A 187 16.11 -5.55 21.04
CA SER A 187 16.21 -5.66 22.50
C SER A 187 17.56 -5.20 22.99
N GLN A 188 17.62 -4.63 24.19
CA GLN A 188 18.86 -4.12 24.80
C GLN A 188 19.95 -5.20 24.87
N ARG A 189 19.59 -6.45 25.26
CA ARG A 189 20.48 -7.60 25.35
C ARG A 189 20.43 -8.50 24.11
N CYS A 190 20.35 -7.93 22.92
CA CYS A 190 20.20 -8.68 21.66
C CYS A 190 21.25 -9.79 21.49
N GLU A 191 22.52 -9.54 21.76
CA GLU A 191 23.58 -10.55 21.62
C GLU A 191 23.40 -11.74 22.58
N GLU A 192 23.03 -11.45 23.84
CA GLU A 192 22.79 -12.49 24.86
C GLU A 192 21.56 -13.34 24.49
N LEU A 193 20.47 -12.68 24.10
CA LEU A 193 19.25 -13.33 23.66
C LEU A 193 19.46 -14.16 22.38
N THR A 194 20.27 -13.67 21.44
CA THR A 194 20.65 -14.45 20.25
C THR A 194 21.38 -15.75 20.65
N ARG A 195 22.30 -15.69 21.59
CA ARG A 195 23.01 -16.87 22.09
C ARG A 195 22.10 -17.80 22.87
N GLU A 196 21.21 -17.27 23.70
CA GLU A 196 20.26 -18.05 24.49
C GLU A 196 19.29 -18.84 23.59
N ILE A 197 18.70 -18.17 22.58
CA ILE A 197 17.66 -18.76 21.74
C ILE A 197 18.24 -19.71 20.68
N PHE A 198 19.37 -19.34 20.06
CA PHE A 198 19.90 -20.02 18.87
C PHE A 198 21.21 -20.77 19.11
N GLY A 199 21.83 -20.57 20.28
CA GLY A 199 23.11 -21.21 20.61
C GLY A 199 24.24 -20.84 19.65
N GLY A 200 25.02 -21.84 19.24
CA GLY A 200 26.15 -21.66 18.30
C GLY A 200 25.74 -21.60 16.82
N GLU A 201 24.49 -21.79 16.50
CA GLU A 201 23.99 -21.85 15.11
C GLU A 201 23.84 -20.47 14.49
N MET A 202 23.48 -19.47 15.29
CA MET A 202 23.36 -18.07 14.87
C MET A 202 24.42 -17.22 15.55
N ALA A 203 25.13 -16.40 14.77
CA ALA A 203 26.02 -15.38 15.28
C ALA A 203 25.30 -14.03 15.40
N TYR A 204 25.89 -13.08 16.05
CA TYR A 204 25.43 -11.70 16.17
C TYR A 204 26.42 -10.74 15.52
N VAL A 205 25.91 -9.71 14.86
CA VAL A 205 26.64 -8.52 14.44
C VAL A 205 25.89 -7.28 14.97
N PRO A 206 26.57 -6.32 15.62
CA PRO A 206 25.93 -5.10 16.08
C PRO A 206 25.37 -4.30 14.90
N TRP A 207 24.55 -3.28 15.20
CA TRP A 207 24.04 -2.39 14.16
C TRP A 207 25.16 -1.88 13.25
N MET A 208 24.99 -2.10 11.99
CA MET A 208 25.76 -1.50 10.89
C MET A 208 24.81 -1.14 9.77
N ARG A 209 25.02 0.00 9.12
CA ARG A 209 24.24 0.35 7.94
C ARG A 209 24.34 -0.75 6.88
N PRO A 210 23.24 -1.16 6.23
CA PRO A 210 23.28 -2.11 5.13
C PRO A 210 24.25 -1.69 4.03
N GLY A 211 25.11 -2.62 3.57
CA GLY A 211 26.08 -2.33 2.53
C GLY A 211 27.35 -3.18 2.59
N PHE A 212 28.42 -2.61 2.06
CA PHE A 212 29.66 -3.33 1.83
C PHE A 212 30.40 -3.73 3.13
N GLU A 213 30.48 -2.80 4.10
CA GLU A 213 31.11 -3.06 5.41
C GLU A 213 30.39 -4.14 6.20
N LEU A 214 29.06 -4.12 6.23
CA LEU A 214 28.28 -5.18 6.86
C LEU A 214 28.54 -6.54 6.20
N GLY A 215 28.64 -6.57 4.86
CA GLY A 215 29.00 -7.79 4.12
C GLY A 215 30.37 -8.34 4.50
N LEU A 216 31.39 -7.48 4.65
CA LEU A 216 32.72 -7.88 5.10
C LEU A 216 32.73 -8.39 6.54
N ALA A 217 32.03 -7.72 7.46
CA ALA A 217 31.89 -8.16 8.84
C ALA A 217 31.26 -9.55 8.95
N MET A 218 30.20 -9.79 8.16
CA MET A 218 29.51 -11.09 8.14
C MET A 218 30.36 -12.19 7.50
N GLN A 219 31.16 -11.89 6.47
CA GLN A 219 32.13 -12.81 5.89
C GLN A 219 33.16 -13.23 6.93
N GLU A 220 33.69 -12.29 7.67
CA GLU A 220 34.70 -12.57 8.71
C GLU A 220 34.12 -13.45 9.84
N ILE A 221 32.88 -13.19 10.27
CA ILE A 221 32.17 -14.03 11.25
C ILE A 221 32.00 -15.45 10.71
N SER A 222 31.51 -15.61 9.48
CA SER A 222 31.30 -16.93 8.88
C SER A 222 32.58 -17.72 8.68
N ARG A 223 33.71 -17.04 8.36
CA ARG A 223 35.03 -17.63 8.21
C ARG A 223 35.58 -18.10 9.54
N LYS A 224 35.48 -17.29 10.61
CA LYS A 224 35.95 -17.64 11.97
C LYS A 224 35.10 -18.70 12.64
N ARG A 225 33.83 -18.80 12.28
CA ARG A 225 32.84 -19.72 12.89
C ARG A 225 32.12 -20.53 11.82
N PRO A 226 32.73 -21.52 11.18
CA PRO A 226 32.15 -22.28 10.04
C PRO A 226 30.88 -23.06 10.39
N ALA A 227 30.64 -23.32 11.67
CA ALA A 227 29.43 -23.98 12.16
C ALA A 227 28.18 -23.08 12.10
N VAL A 228 28.36 -21.75 12.08
CA VAL A 228 27.29 -20.76 11.98
C VAL A 228 26.60 -20.85 10.63
N LYS A 229 25.29 -20.81 10.64
CA LYS A 229 24.42 -20.90 9.44
C LYS A 229 23.47 -19.72 9.31
N ALA A 230 23.50 -18.79 10.27
CA ALA A 230 22.72 -17.56 10.27
C ALA A 230 23.44 -16.48 11.07
N ILE A 231 23.10 -15.21 10.79
CA ILE A 231 23.59 -14.04 11.53
C ILE A 231 22.41 -13.15 11.88
N MET A 232 22.26 -12.84 13.18
CA MET A 232 21.39 -11.80 13.70
C MET A 232 22.08 -10.45 13.49
N MET A 233 21.38 -9.52 12.87
CA MET A 233 21.85 -8.14 12.70
C MET A 233 21.09 -7.23 13.67
N GLY A 234 21.81 -6.64 14.62
CA GLY A 234 21.21 -5.73 15.61
C GLY A 234 20.37 -4.65 14.96
N GLN A 235 19.16 -4.42 15.45
CA GLN A 235 18.19 -3.41 14.97
C GLN A 235 17.85 -3.48 13.47
N HIS A 236 17.99 -4.68 12.85
CA HIS A 236 17.76 -4.85 11.43
C HIS A 236 16.89 -6.08 11.12
N GLY A 237 17.41 -7.25 11.28
CA GLY A 237 16.81 -8.52 10.92
C GLY A 237 17.80 -9.66 11.00
N PHE A 238 17.70 -10.66 10.12
CA PHE A 238 18.67 -11.74 10.07
C PHE A 238 18.92 -12.23 8.64
N ILE A 239 20.02 -12.95 8.49
CA ILE A 239 20.38 -13.62 7.25
C ILE A 239 20.73 -15.07 7.55
N SER A 240 20.27 -15.99 6.68
CA SER A 240 20.57 -17.42 6.76
C SER A 240 20.97 -17.98 5.41
N TRP A 241 21.66 -19.12 5.39
CA TRP A 241 22.12 -19.72 4.14
C TRP A 241 22.22 -21.25 4.20
N ALA A 242 22.12 -21.88 3.03
CA ALA A 242 22.40 -23.30 2.81
C ALA A 242 22.88 -23.54 1.37
N ASP A 243 23.39 -24.76 1.12
CA ASP A 243 23.77 -25.17 -0.24
C ASP A 243 22.59 -25.75 -1.03
N ASP A 244 21.52 -26.12 -0.38
CA ASP A 244 20.27 -26.60 -0.96
C ASP A 244 19.16 -25.55 -0.77
N PRO A 245 18.36 -25.25 -1.83
CA PRO A 245 17.34 -24.21 -1.78
C PRO A 245 16.21 -24.49 -0.78
N LYS A 246 15.77 -25.75 -0.65
CA LYS A 246 14.74 -26.15 0.31
C LYS A 246 15.25 -26.06 1.74
N GLN A 247 16.51 -26.48 1.97
CA GLN A 247 17.12 -26.39 3.29
C GLN A 247 17.33 -24.93 3.71
N CYS A 248 17.67 -24.02 2.78
CA CYS A 248 17.75 -22.59 3.06
C CYS A 248 16.38 -22.06 3.52
N TYR A 249 15.33 -22.32 2.74
CA TYR A 249 13.96 -21.95 3.07
C TYR A 249 13.50 -22.49 4.44
N LEU A 250 13.66 -23.79 4.67
CA LEU A 250 13.23 -24.42 5.94
C LEU A 250 14.01 -23.90 7.14
N ARG A 251 15.31 -23.63 6.99
CA ARG A 251 16.12 -23.00 8.04
C ARG A 251 15.62 -21.62 8.38
N THR A 252 15.28 -20.81 7.38
CA THR A 252 14.68 -19.50 7.59
C THR A 252 13.42 -19.61 8.45
N LEU A 253 12.51 -20.54 8.12
CA LEU A 253 11.29 -20.75 8.89
C LEU A 253 11.57 -21.26 10.31
N GLU A 254 12.50 -22.20 10.49
CA GLU A 254 12.86 -22.75 11.80
C GLU A 254 13.37 -21.68 12.75
N LEU A 255 14.26 -20.80 12.27
CA LEU A 255 14.81 -19.72 13.09
C LEU A 255 13.72 -18.71 13.50
N ILE A 256 12.79 -18.39 12.59
CA ILE A 256 11.66 -17.52 12.90
C ILE A 256 10.70 -18.19 13.91
N GLU A 257 10.44 -19.47 13.74
CA GLU A 257 9.59 -20.27 14.66
C GLU A 257 10.16 -20.25 16.08
N ARG A 258 11.47 -20.51 16.24
CA ARG A 258 12.15 -20.51 17.55
C ARG A 258 12.10 -19.14 18.21
N ALA A 259 12.35 -18.06 17.44
CA ALA A 259 12.19 -16.70 17.93
C ALA A 259 10.76 -16.43 18.42
N SER A 260 9.77 -16.81 17.62
CA SER A 260 8.35 -16.62 17.95
C SER A 260 7.95 -17.40 19.19
N GLN A 261 8.35 -18.68 19.29
CA GLN A 261 8.06 -19.50 20.47
C GLN A 261 8.65 -18.88 21.75
N PHE A 262 9.89 -18.45 21.72
CA PHE A 262 10.53 -17.82 22.88
C PHE A 262 9.78 -16.56 23.32
N ILE A 263 9.45 -15.68 22.37
CA ILE A 263 8.71 -14.45 22.64
C ILE A 263 7.32 -14.75 23.21
N GLU A 264 6.57 -15.67 22.61
CA GLU A 264 5.19 -15.94 23.02
C GLU A 264 5.12 -16.62 24.41
N ILE A 265 6.11 -17.44 24.76
CA ILE A 265 6.25 -17.98 26.13
C ILE A 265 6.44 -16.84 27.13
N LYS A 266 7.39 -15.95 26.87
CA LYS A 266 7.67 -14.81 27.76
C LYS A 266 6.50 -13.84 27.81
N TYR A 267 5.86 -13.61 26.70
CA TYR A 267 4.64 -12.78 26.63
C TYR A 267 3.52 -13.33 27.50
N ALA A 268 3.31 -14.65 27.46
CA ALA A 268 2.30 -15.31 28.30
C ALA A 268 2.66 -15.23 29.80
N GLU A 269 3.96 -15.45 30.15
CA GLU A 269 4.48 -15.31 31.51
C GLU A 269 4.27 -13.89 32.06
N ASN A 270 4.35 -12.85 31.21
CA ASN A 270 4.15 -11.44 31.57
C ASN A 270 2.68 -10.99 31.49
N GLY A 271 1.73 -11.91 31.56
CA GLY A 271 0.29 -11.62 31.57
C GLY A 271 -0.37 -11.51 30.20
N GLY A 272 0.33 -11.83 29.13
CA GLY A 272 -0.21 -11.88 27.77
C GLY A 272 -0.82 -10.55 27.33
N ASN A 273 -2.00 -10.60 26.69
CA ASN A 273 -2.70 -9.40 26.21
C ASN A 273 -3.02 -8.39 27.32
N ALA A 274 -3.29 -8.83 28.54
CA ALA A 274 -3.62 -7.96 29.66
C ALA A 274 -2.42 -7.20 30.22
N GLY A 275 -1.23 -7.83 30.20
CA GLY A 275 0.02 -7.22 30.67
C GLY A 275 0.80 -6.46 29.60
N ALA A 276 0.42 -6.63 28.31
CA ALA A 276 1.11 -6.01 27.20
C ALA A 276 1.26 -4.49 27.36
N PHE A 277 2.48 -3.98 27.13
CA PHE A 277 2.81 -2.55 27.20
C PHE A 277 2.42 -1.89 28.53
N GLY A 278 2.56 -2.60 29.64
CA GLY A 278 2.19 -2.12 30.99
C GLY A 278 0.70 -2.15 31.29
N GLY A 279 -0.09 -2.83 30.45
CA GLY A 279 -1.55 -2.94 30.60
C GLY A 279 -2.33 -1.74 30.06
N ALA A 280 -3.66 -1.84 30.13
CA ALA A 280 -4.57 -0.83 29.58
C ALA A 280 -4.68 0.40 30.50
N LYS A 281 -4.39 1.59 29.99
CA LYS A 281 -4.62 2.90 30.62
C LYS A 281 -5.97 3.49 30.21
N PHE A 282 -6.34 3.33 28.94
CA PHE A 282 -7.57 3.87 28.38
C PHE A 282 -8.51 2.74 27.93
N HIS A 283 -9.80 3.03 27.90
CA HIS A 283 -10.78 2.10 27.37
C HIS A 283 -11.02 2.32 25.88
N THR A 284 -11.33 1.25 25.17
CA THR A 284 -11.72 1.30 23.76
C THR A 284 -13.14 1.81 23.61
N LEU A 285 -13.36 2.79 22.73
CA LEU A 285 -14.71 3.24 22.38
C LEU A 285 -15.43 2.18 21.53
N ALA A 286 -16.77 2.11 21.63
CA ALA A 286 -17.57 1.21 20.81
C ALA A 286 -17.35 1.45 19.30
N PRO A 287 -17.36 0.42 18.43
CA PRO A 287 -17.05 0.55 17.01
C PRO A 287 -17.86 1.62 16.29
N LYS A 288 -19.17 1.71 16.53
CA LYS A 288 -20.03 2.73 15.92
C LYS A 288 -19.63 4.15 16.35
N LYS A 289 -19.21 4.33 17.63
CA LYS A 289 -18.75 5.63 18.14
C LYS A 289 -17.41 6.00 17.52
N ARG A 290 -16.47 5.04 17.38
CA ARG A 290 -15.20 5.28 16.68
C ARG A 290 -15.42 5.71 15.24
N ALA A 291 -16.24 4.97 14.48
CA ALA A 291 -16.56 5.31 13.10
C ALA A 291 -17.15 6.73 12.96
N GLY A 292 -18.09 7.10 13.86
CA GLY A 292 -18.67 8.46 13.87
C GLY A 292 -17.64 9.55 14.16
N ILE A 293 -16.73 9.32 15.12
CA ILE A 293 -15.65 10.25 15.44
C ILE A 293 -14.69 10.37 14.26
N PHE A 294 -14.27 9.25 13.66
CA PHE A 294 -13.41 9.28 12.48
C PHE A 294 -14.03 10.01 11.30
N ALA A 295 -15.31 9.75 10.97
CA ALA A 295 -16.00 10.44 9.88
C ALA A 295 -16.00 11.97 10.06
N ALA A 296 -16.25 12.44 11.28
CA ALA A 296 -16.28 13.87 11.61
C ALA A 296 -14.87 14.49 11.71
N LEU A 297 -13.85 13.72 12.12
CA LEU A 297 -12.48 14.21 12.36
C LEU A 297 -11.64 14.25 11.08
N LEU A 298 -11.75 13.20 10.25
CA LEU A 298 -10.81 12.96 9.15
C LEU A 298 -10.76 14.08 8.11
N PRO A 299 -11.85 14.72 7.67
CA PRO A 299 -11.76 15.82 6.72
C PRO A 299 -10.90 16.97 7.25
N TRP A 300 -11.14 17.41 8.48
CA TRP A 300 -10.34 18.44 9.13
C TRP A 300 -8.87 18.02 9.25
N LEU A 301 -8.61 16.81 9.74
CA LEU A 301 -7.25 16.31 9.94
C LEU A 301 -6.50 16.15 8.63
N ARG A 302 -7.18 15.70 7.57
CA ARG A 302 -6.62 15.63 6.21
C ARG A 302 -6.20 17.02 5.75
N GLY A 303 -6.99 18.05 6.00
CA GLY A 303 -6.62 19.43 5.73
C GLY A 303 -5.35 19.86 6.46
N GLN A 304 -5.24 19.50 7.74
CA GLN A 304 -4.07 19.85 8.55
C GLN A 304 -2.76 19.20 8.05
N VAL A 305 -2.80 17.96 7.59
CA VAL A 305 -1.60 17.26 7.10
C VAL A 305 -1.32 17.48 5.61
N SER A 306 -2.25 18.05 4.86
CA SER A 306 -2.14 18.23 3.39
C SER A 306 -1.72 19.63 2.96
N GLN A 307 -0.91 20.34 3.75
CA GLN A 307 -0.52 21.73 3.50
C GLN A 307 0.35 21.90 2.25
N GLN A 308 1.26 20.96 1.98
CA GLN A 308 2.13 20.99 0.80
C GLN A 308 1.59 20.11 -0.32
N LYS A 309 1.19 18.91 -0.01
CA LYS A 309 0.63 17.91 -0.93
C LYS A 309 -0.51 17.18 -0.25
N ARG A 310 -1.52 16.79 -1.03
CA ARG A 310 -2.66 16.04 -0.49
C ARG A 310 -2.26 14.63 -0.08
N PHE A 311 -2.87 14.13 0.98
CA PHE A 311 -2.72 12.77 1.48
C PHE A 311 -4.06 12.06 1.57
N LEU A 312 -4.00 10.72 1.53
CA LEU A 312 -5.11 9.83 1.76
C LEU A 312 -4.88 9.04 3.05
N ALA A 313 -5.97 8.74 3.76
CA ALA A 313 -5.91 8.03 5.02
C ALA A 313 -6.17 6.53 4.87
N THR A 314 -5.53 5.74 5.74
CA THR A 314 -5.94 4.38 6.10
C THR A 314 -6.14 4.33 7.61
N ILE A 315 -7.33 3.89 8.05
CA ILE A 315 -7.68 3.71 9.45
C ILE A 315 -7.42 2.26 9.84
N GLN A 316 -6.88 2.06 11.03
CA GLN A 316 -6.82 0.76 11.70
C GLN A 316 -7.26 0.90 13.15
N ASP A 317 -8.26 0.12 13.52
CA ASP A 317 -8.84 0.09 14.86
C ASP A 317 -9.17 -1.36 15.30
N ASP A 318 -8.35 -2.31 14.82
CA ASP A 318 -8.39 -3.70 15.28
C ASP A 318 -7.84 -3.85 16.71
N GLU A 319 -8.00 -5.04 17.27
CA GLU A 319 -7.65 -5.32 18.66
C GLU A 319 -6.16 -5.05 18.98
N LYS A 320 -5.25 -5.32 18.06
CA LYS A 320 -3.81 -5.14 18.27
C LYS A 320 -3.45 -3.67 18.37
N ILE A 321 -3.97 -2.87 17.45
CA ILE A 321 -3.78 -1.42 17.44
C ILE A 321 -4.40 -0.79 18.68
N LEU A 322 -5.65 -1.15 19.01
CA LEU A 322 -6.35 -0.62 20.18
C LEU A 322 -5.65 -1.00 21.49
N ARG A 323 -5.10 -2.21 21.60
CA ARG A 323 -4.29 -2.61 22.74
C ARG A 323 -3.07 -1.71 22.92
N PHE A 324 -2.35 -1.42 21.84
CA PHE A 324 -1.18 -0.56 21.88
C PHE A 324 -1.55 0.88 22.25
N VAL A 325 -2.43 1.53 21.47
CA VAL A 325 -2.74 2.97 21.67
C VAL A 325 -3.37 3.26 23.04
N ASN A 326 -4.02 2.26 23.65
CA ASN A 326 -4.67 2.39 24.96
C ASN A 326 -3.77 2.03 26.14
N SER A 327 -2.55 1.58 25.91
CA SER A 327 -1.65 1.06 26.94
C SER A 327 -0.92 2.16 27.72
N VAL A 328 -0.40 1.78 28.89
CA VAL A 328 0.41 2.67 29.76
C VAL A 328 1.67 3.13 29.04
N ASP A 329 2.37 2.22 28.36
CA ASP A 329 3.68 2.47 27.74
C ASP A 329 3.59 3.05 26.32
N ALA A 330 2.39 3.14 25.72
CA ALA A 330 2.24 3.66 24.36
C ALA A 330 2.91 5.02 24.12
N PRO A 331 2.80 6.03 25.02
CA PRO A 331 3.47 7.32 24.82
C PRO A 331 5.00 7.17 24.76
N ARG A 332 5.59 6.37 25.65
CA ARG A 332 7.04 6.12 25.70
C ARG A 332 7.52 5.42 24.45
N LEU A 333 6.87 4.33 24.08
CA LEU A 333 7.24 3.52 22.92
C LEU A 333 7.06 4.25 21.60
N ALA A 334 5.97 5.03 21.48
CA ALA A 334 5.74 5.88 20.31
C ALA A 334 6.84 6.95 20.16
N GLU A 335 7.30 7.56 21.27
CA GLU A 335 8.37 8.58 21.26
C GLU A 335 9.74 7.97 20.89
N LEU A 336 10.02 6.73 21.27
CA LEU A 336 11.23 6.03 20.85
C LEU A 336 11.27 5.82 19.32
N GLY A 337 10.13 5.61 18.70
CA GLY A 337 10.03 5.40 17.26
C GLY A 337 10.33 3.97 16.83
N THR A 338 10.72 3.80 15.57
CA THR A 338 10.95 2.47 14.96
C THR A 338 12.43 2.04 15.04
N SER A 339 12.69 0.75 14.86
CA SER A 339 14.04 0.17 15.00
C SER A 339 14.58 -0.47 13.72
N CYS A 340 13.78 -0.66 12.67
CA CYS A 340 14.19 -1.35 11.46
C CYS A 340 14.35 -0.36 10.28
N PRO A 341 15.41 -0.48 9.45
CA PRO A 341 15.66 0.42 8.31
C PRO A 341 14.47 0.59 7.38
N ASP A 342 13.77 -0.48 7.03
CA ASP A 342 12.60 -0.44 6.14
C ASP A 342 11.48 0.47 6.67
N HIS A 343 11.37 0.60 8.00
CA HIS A 343 10.30 1.35 8.63
C HIS A 343 10.46 2.86 8.43
N PHE A 344 11.66 3.42 8.57
CA PHE A 344 11.90 4.87 8.51
C PHE A 344 11.45 5.51 7.20
N LEU A 345 11.58 4.80 6.09
CA LEU A 345 11.17 5.29 4.78
C LEU A 345 9.65 5.48 4.64
N ARG A 346 8.87 4.83 5.50
CA ARG A 346 7.40 4.83 5.46
C ARG A 346 6.77 5.55 6.64
N THR A 347 7.23 5.25 7.85
CA THR A 347 6.64 5.75 9.10
C THR A 347 7.34 6.99 9.64
N LYS A 348 8.44 7.42 9.02
CA LYS A 348 9.39 8.39 9.58
C LYS A 348 9.98 7.90 10.92
N ILE A 349 10.73 8.78 11.59
CA ILE A 349 11.41 8.44 12.84
C ILE A 349 10.44 8.00 13.95
N LYS A 350 9.28 8.66 14.08
CA LYS A 350 8.26 8.38 15.09
C LYS A 350 6.84 8.73 14.59
N PRO A 351 5.78 8.18 15.19
CA PRO A 351 4.39 8.63 14.96
C PRO A 351 4.09 9.88 15.80
N LEU A 352 2.91 10.46 15.57
CA LEU A 352 2.30 11.38 16.51
C LEU A 352 1.38 10.59 17.45
N TYR A 353 1.72 10.48 18.74
CA TYR A 353 0.81 10.01 19.77
C TYR A 353 0.05 11.19 20.37
N VAL A 354 -1.28 11.10 20.44
CA VAL A 354 -2.15 12.17 20.92
C VAL A 354 -2.52 11.91 22.39
N ASP A 355 -2.16 12.81 23.28
CA ASP A 355 -2.52 12.71 24.69
C ASP A 355 -3.98 13.14 24.93
N TRP A 356 -4.90 12.30 24.52
CA TRP A 356 -6.35 12.50 24.65
C TRP A 356 -6.99 11.37 25.45
N ASP A 357 -7.91 11.71 26.32
CA ASP A 357 -8.69 10.73 27.08
C ASP A 357 -10.02 10.45 26.38
N PRO A 358 -10.28 9.20 25.94
CA PRO A 358 -11.53 8.87 25.24
C PRO A 358 -12.80 8.99 26.11
N ARG A 359 -12.65 9.15 27.44
CA ARG A 359 -13.78 9.41 28.37
C ARG A 359 -14.37 10.79 28.18
N ASP A 360 -13.55 11.77 27.81
CA ASP A 360 -14.00 13.15 27.60
C ASP A 360 -14.92 13.24 26.38
N ALA A 361 -14.71 12.38 25.36
CA ALA A 361 -15.50 12.27 24.12
C ALA A 361 -15.77 13.62 23.41
N ASP A 362 -14.97 14.65 23.73
CA ASP A 362 -15.08 16.01 23.21
C ASP A 362 -14.29 16.15 21.92
N MET A 363 -15.00 16.44 20.81
CA MET A 363 -14.40 16.64 19.49
C MET A 363 -13.54 17.92 19.44
N THR A 364 -13.94 18.98 20.12
CA THR A 364 -13.21 20.24 20.15
C THR A 364 -11.87 20.05 20.84
N GLY A 365 -11.86 19.46 22.02
CA GLY A 365 -10.63 19.16 22.75
C GLY A 365 -9.72 18.18 22.02
N LEU A 366 -10.28 17.20 21.28
CA LEU A 366 -9.49 16.31 20.43
C LEU A 366 -8.79 17.07 19.29
N LYS A 367 -9.51 17.97 18.59
CA LYS A 367 -8.94 18.80 17.53
C LYS A 367 -7.87 19.77 18.06
N GLU A 368 -8.06 20.37 19.21
CA GLU A 368 -7.08 21.24 19.86
C GLU A 368 -5.78 20.47 20.19
N LYS A 369 -5.91 19.29 20.80
CA LYS A 369 -4.76 18.42 21.11
C LYS A 369 -4.05 17.93 19.87
N LEU A 370 -4.78 17.60 18.80
CA LEU A 370 -4.21 17.25 17.52
C LEU A 370 -3.48 18.42 16.86
N ALA A 371 -4.06 19.63 16.85
CA ALA A 371 -3.44 20.83 16.30
C ALA A 371 -2.11 21.15 16.99
N ALA A 372 -2.11 21.19 18.33
CA ALA A 372 -0.91 21.40 19.14
C ALA A 372 0.13 20.27 18.94
N GLY A 373 -0.35 19.03 18.85
CA GLY A 373 0.51 17.86 18.57
C GLY A 373 1.17 17.92 17.22
N LEU A 374 0.45 18.30 16.16
CA LEU A 374 0.97 18.47 14.80
C LEU A 374 2.02 19.59 14.73
N GLU A 375 1.78 20.71 15.38
CA GLU A 375 2.74 21.81 15.41
C GLU A 375 4.04 21.39 16.12
N ARG A 376 3.94 20.78 17.30
CA ARG A 376 5.09 20.22 18.01
C ARG A 376 5.84 19.19 17.18
N TYR A 377 5.14 18.27 16.53
CA TYR A 377 5.75 17.24 15.70
C TYR A 377 6.54 17.85 14.51
N ARG A 378 5.98 18.87 13.84
CA ARG A 378 6.66 19.56 12.74
C ARG A 378 7.96 20.23 13.20
N ASN A 379 7.93 20.87 14.37
CA ASN A 379 9.10 21.49 14.96
C ASN A 379 10.16 20.45 15.34
N ASP A 380 9.77 19.37 16.03
CA ASP A 380 10.65 18.27 16.40
C ASP A 380 11.30 17.62 15.16
N TYR A 381 10.53 17.40 14.09
CA TYR A 381 11.03 16.83 12.85
C TYR A 381 12.02 17.76 12.12
N ALA A 382 11.73 19.05 12.12
CA ALA A 382 12.64 20.07 11.57
C ALA A 382 13.94 20.15 12.39
N ASP A 383 13.86 20.02 13.72
CA ASP A 383 15.02 19.99 14.60
C ASP A 383 15.87 18.74 14.42
N TYR A 384 15.21 17.58 14.29
CA TYR A 384 15.85 16.32 13.94
C TYR A 384 16.61 16.44 12.62
N TYR A 385 15.99 16.97 11.56
CA TYR A 385 16.63 17.21 10.29
C TYR A 385 17.83 18.14 10.41
N ARG A 386 17.71 19.27 11.11
CA ARG A 386 18.78 20.25 11.28
C ARG A 386 20.00 19.69 12.03
N ARG A 387 19.77 18.85 13.05
CA ARG A 387 20.82 18.24 13.86
C ARG A 387 21.57 17.14 13.14
N CYS A 388 20.87 16.33 12.35
CA CYS A 388 21.42 15.11 11.76
C CYS A 388 21.90 15.28 10.31
N ARG A 389 21.50 16.35 9.59
CA ARG A 389 21.83 16.51 8.18
C ARG A 389 23.33 16.64 7.91
N HIS A 390 23.76 16.05 6.81
CA HIS A 390 25.06 16.23 6.19
C HIS A 390 25.01 17.36 5.14
N PRO A 391 26.17 17.90 4.68
CA PRO A 391 26.21 18.98 3.68
C PRO A 391 25.52 18.62 2.35
N ASP A 392 25.50 17.36 1.97
CA ASP A 392 24.94 16.81 0.73
C ASP A 392 23.56 16.14 0.93
N SER A 393 22.98 16.20 2.13
CA SER A 393 21.68 15.63 2.41
C SER A 393 20.58 16.20 1.50
N PRO A 394 19.63 15.38 1.04
CA PRO A 394 18.43 15.85 0.36
C PRO A 394 17.68 16.89 1.18
N ALA A 395 16.86 17.72 0.52
CA ALA A 395 16.00 18.67 1.20
C ALA A 395 15.04 17.95 2.17
N MET A 396 14.70 18.64 3.26
CA MET A 396 13.75 18.13 4.26
C MET A 396 12.42 17.73 3.59
N ARG A 397 11.96 16.56 3.89
CA ARG A 397 10.66 16.04 3.44
C ARG A 397 9.51 16.77 4.15
N ASP A 398 8.27 16.56 3.67
CA ASP A 398 7.07 17.07 4.35
C ASP A 398 7.16 16.80 5.87
N PRO A 399 7.02 17.81 6.74
CA PRO A 399 7.24 17.62 8.19
C PRO A 399 6.08 16.97 8.93
N ASN A 400 4.93 16.73 8.27
CA ASN A 400 3.77 16.13 8.93
C ASN A 400 4.00 14.65 9.29
N PRO A 401 3.39 14.13 10.36
CA PRO A 401 3.45 12.71 10.71
C PRO A 401 2.75 11.86 9.64
N THR A 402 3.33 10.71 9.28
CA THR A 402 2.68 9.73 8.43
C THR A 402 1.80 8.77 9.22
N VAL A 403 1.96 8.71 10.55
CA VAL A 403 1.18 7.88 11.46
C VAL A 403 0.72 8.73 12.64
N ILE A 404 -0.58 8.65 12.96
CA ILE A 404 -1.18 9.29 14.13
C ILE A 404 -1.88 8.23 14.97
N LEU A 405 -1.60 8.20 16.27
CA LEU A 405 -2.11 7.26 17.25
C LEU A 405 -3.02 7.99 18.23
N ILE A 406 -4.26 7.52 18.36
CA ILE A 406 -5.26 8.17 19.20
C ILE A 406 -5.86 7.13 20.16
N PRO A 407 -5.68 7.29 21.50
CA PRO A 407 -6.31 6.41 22.48
C PRO A 407 -7.82 6.28 22.27
N GLY A 408 -8.34 5.09 22.49
CA GLY A 408 -9.76 4.77 22.33
C GLY A 408 -10.25 4.66 20.89
N LEU A 409 -9.52 5.25 19.92
CA LEU A 409 -9.91 5.29 18.51
C LEU A 409 -9.09 4.32 17.64
N GLY A 410 -7.76 4.37 17.72
CA GLY A 410 -6.88 3.57 16.88
C GLY A 410 -5.77 4.35 16.20
N MET A 411 -5.42 3.95 14.97
CA MET A 411 -4.34 4.50 14.16
C MET A 411 -4.87 5.06 12.85
N ILE A 412 -4.30 6.19 12.43
CA ILE A 412 -4.48 6.76 11.08
C ILE A 412 -3.12 6.79 10.42
N ALA A 413 -3.00 6.16 9.25
CA ALA A 413 -1.81 6.20 8.42
C ALA A 413 -2.06 6.99 7.14
N TRP A 414 -1.10 7.83 6.73
CA TRP A 414 -1.20 8.73 5.58
C TRP A 414 -0.27 8.28 4.45
N GLY A 415 -0.70 8.48 3.22
CA GLY A 415 0.09 8.23 2.01
C GLY A 415 -0.38 9.08 0.83
N LYS A 416 0.43 9.14 -0.24
CA LYS A 416 0.08 9.86 -1.47
C LYS A 416 -1.09 9.22 -2.23
N ASP A 417 -1.30 7.94 -2.00
CA ASP A 417 -2.38 7.14 -2.54
C ASP A 417 -2.80 6.07 -1.51
N LYS A 418 -3.86 5.34 -1.81
CA LYS A 418 -4.38 4.32 -0.90
C LYS A 418 -3.41 3.15 -0.68
N SER A 419 -2.63 2.81 -1.69
CA SER A 419 -1.61 1.77 -1.57
C SER A 419 -0.51 2.19 -0.60
N GLU A 420 0.00 3.41 -0.73
CA GLU A 420 1.06 3.92 0.15
C GLU A 420 0.57 4.08 1.60
N SER A 421 -0.65 4.60 1.84
CA SER A 421 -1.20 4.72 3.20
C SER A 421 -1.40 3.34 3.86
N ARG A 422 -1.79 2.31 3.09
CA ARG A 422 -1.87 0.92 3.58
C ARG A 422 -0.49 0.34 3.90
N VAL A 423 0.50 0.62 3.08
CA VAL A 423 1.89 0.21 3.34
C VAL A 423 2.43 0.91 4.60
N THR A 424 2.18 2.22 4.76
CA THR A 424 2.53 2.96 5.98
C THR A 424 1.89 2.31 7.23
N ALA A 425 0.61 1.95 7.15
CA ALA A 425 -0.09 1.26 8.22
C ALA A 425 0.52 -0.12 8.51
N GLU A 426 0.87 -0.91 7.48
CA GLU A 426 1.54 -2.20 7.63
C GLU A 426 2.85 -2.07 8.39
N PHE A 427 3.69 -1.12 8.00
CA PHE A 427 4.99 -0.93 8.65
C PHE A 427 4.86 -0.52 10.12
N TYR A 428 3.87 0.33 10.44
CA TYR A 428 3.68 0.67 11.85
C TYR A 428 3.05 -0.47 12.67
N ASN A 429 2.21 -1.31 12.05
CA ASN A 429 1.78 -2.58 12.66
C ASN A 429 2.97 -3.48 12.97
N CYS A 430 3.92 -3.61 12.03
CA CYS A 430 5.16 -4.34 12.27
C CYS A 430 5.94 -3.74 13.45
N ALA A 431 6.07 -2.42 13.53
CA ALA A 431 6.73 -1.75 14.64
C ALA A 431 6.06 -2.05 15.99
N ILE A 432 4.71 -2.03 16.06
CA ILE A 432 3.96 -2.39 17.26
C ILE A 432 4.22 -3.85 17.68
N GLU A 433 4.24 -4.79 16.73
CA GLU A 433 4.53 -6.20 17.02
C GLU A 433 5.99 -6.41 17.45
N VAL A 434 6.91 -5.65 16.88
CA VAL A 434 8.32 -5.64 17.31
C VAL A 434 8.44 -5.12 18.75
N MET A 435 7.82 -3.99 19.06
CA MET A 435 7.79 -3.43 20.42
C MET A 435 7.15 -4.42 21.40
N ARG A 436 6.03 -5.08 21.03
CA ARG A 436 5.38 -6.11 21.84
C ARG A 436 6.32 -7.26 22.18
N GLY A 437 7.03 -7.75 21.17
CA GLY A 437 7.97 -8.84 21.34
C GLY A 437 9.18 -8.44 22.17
N ALA A 438 9.77 -7.29 21.92
CA ALA A 438 10.93 -6.80 22.63
C ALA A 438 10.61 -6.52 24.12
N GLU A 439 9.52 -5.82 24.43
CA GLU A 439 9.07 -5.55 25.81
C GLU A 439 8.64 -6.83 26.55
N ALA A 440 8.29 -7.90 25.85
CA ALA A 440 7.99 -9.19 26.47
C ALA A 440 9.25 -9.94 26.95
N ILE A 441 10.40 -9.72 26.32
CA ILE A 441 11.65 -10.46 26.59
C ILE A 441 12.75 -9.62 27.24
N ASP A 442 12.69 -8.29 27.07
CA ASP A 442 13.72 -7.35 27.54
C ASP A 442 13.18 -5.91 27.49
N GLU A 443 14.02 -4.92 27.20
CA GLU A 443 13.69 -3.52 26.94
C GLU A 443 13.84 -3.20 25.45
N TYR A 444 12.83 -2.57 24.84
CA TYR A 444 12.85 -2.15 23.44
C TYR A 444 13.82 -0.99 23.20
N MET A 445 14.66 -1.13 22.18
CA MET A 445 15.62 -0.13 21.73
C MET A 445 15.33 0.33 20.33
N SER A 446 15.13 1.62 20.14
CA SER A 446 15.06 2.22 18.81
C SER A 446 16.44 2.50 18.23
N LEU A 447 16.52 2.73 16.93
CA LEU A 447 17.76 3.15 16.29
C LEU A 447 18.16 4.57 16.73
N PRO A 448 19.46 4.84 16.98
CA PRO A 448 19.94 6.20 17.25
C PRO A 448 19.52 7.17 16.14
N GLN A 449 19.15 8.40 16.52
CA GLN A 449 18.58 9.38 15.57
C GLN A 449 19.48 9.67 14.37
N GLN A 450 20.80 9.70 14.53
CA GLN A 450 21.73 9.90 13.42
C GLN A 450 21.69 8.73 12.43
N GLU A 451 21.70 7.50 12.93
CA GLU A 451 21.63 6.30 12.10
C GLU A 451 20.28 6.18 11.37
N ALA A 452 19.18 6.56 12.05
CA ALA A 452 17.84 6.63 11.45
C ALA A 452 17.81 7.69 10.33
N PHE A 453 18.43 8.85 10.56
CA PHE A 453 18.54 9.91 9.55
C PHE A 453 19.32 9.45 8.32
N ASP A 454 20.46 8.77 8.54
CA ASP A 454 21.34 8.29 7.47
C ASP A 454 20.65 7.22 6.59
N ILE A 455 19.61 6.56 7.10
CA ILE A 455 18.72 5.70 6.31
C ILE A 455 17.59 6.50 5.65
N GLU A 456 16.88 7.35 6.41
CA GLU A 456 15.72 8.12 5.90
C GLU A 456 16.11 9.05 4.76
N TYR A 457 17.28 9.71 4.85
CA TYR A 457 17.79 10.67 3.88
C TYR A 457 18.94 10.15 3.03
N TRP A 458 19.06 8.83 2.91
CA TRP A 458 20.11 8.22 2.09
C TRP A 458 19.96 8.58 0.61
N LEU A 459 21.06 9.04 -0.01
CA LEU A 459 21.07 9.46 -1.42
C LEU A 459 20.66 8.35 -2.40
N LEU A 460 20.97 7.10 -2.09
CA LEU A 460 20.55 5.94 -2.91
C LEU A 460 19.03 5.72 -2.85
N GLU A 461 18.40 5.91 -1.69
CA GLU A 461 16.95 5.85 -1.56
C GLU A 461 16.28 7.03 -2.29
N GLU A 462 16.84 8.22 -2.17
CA GLU A 462 16.39 9.41 -2.92
C GLU A 462 16.48 9.19 -4.44
N ALA A 463 17.56 8.56 -4.93
CA ALA A 463 17.71 8.21 -6.34
C ALA A 463 16.64 7.23 -6.83
N LYS A 464 16.15 6.32 -5.97
CA LYS A 464 15.01 5.44 -6.29
C LYS A 464 13.72 6.25 -6.44
N LEU A 465 13.46 7.19 -5.52
CA LEU A 465 12.27 8.05 -5.56
C LEU A 465 12.25 8.91 -6.83
N ARG A 466 13.39 9.47 -7.24
CA ARG A 466 13.51 10.28 -8.48
C ARG A 466 13.28 9.49 -9.77
N ARG A 467 13.49 8.18 -9.75
CA ARG A 467 13.22 7.29 -10.91
C ARG A 467 11.76 6.87 -11.03
N MET A 468 10.93 7.16 -10.03
CA MET A 468 9.51 6.86 -10.12
C MET A 468 8.85 7.72 -11.21
N PRO A 469 7.84 7.20 -11.93
CA PRO A 469 7.06 8.00 -12.87
C PRO A 469 6.51 9.26 -12.19
N ALA A 470 6.45 10.36 -12.95
CA ALA A 470 5.82 11.59 -12.48
C ALA A 470 4.38 11.34 -12.05
N GLU A 471 3.94 12.02 -11.00
CA GLU A 471 2.54 11.96 -10.57
C GLU A 471 1.64 12.48 -11.69
N LYS A 472 0.51 11.79 -11.90
CA LYS A 472 -0.48 12.18 -12.88
C LYS A 472 -1.27 13.40 -12.39
N GLU A 473 -2.05 14.01 -13.27
CA GLU A 473 -2.76 15.27 -13.02
C GLU A 473 -3.68 15.22 -11.80
N LEU A 474 -4.40 14.11 -11.60
CA LEU A 474 -5.32 13.91 -10.49
C LEU A 474 -4.74 13.01 -9.37
N ALA A 475 -3.43 12.78 -9.38
CA ALA A 475 -2.79 12.06 -8.28
C ALA A 475 -3.12 12.73 -6.93
N ARG A 476 -3.28 11.91 -5.89
CA ARG A 476 -3.60 12.36 -4.52
C ARG A 476 -5.02 12.93 -4.33
N GLN A 477 -5.84 12.96 -5.38
CA GLN A 477 -7.20 13.45 -5.30
C GLN A 477 -8.21 12.30 -5.08
N VAL A 478 -9.27 12.63 -4.35
CA VAL A 478 -10.44 11.77 -4.15
C VAL A 478 -11.63 12.42 -4.83
N VAL A 479 -12.24 11.73 -5.78
CA VAL A 479 -13.35 12.23 -6.56
C VAL A 479 -14.60 11.38 -6.35
N ILE A 480 -15.71 12.02 -5.98
CA ILE A 480 -17.04 11.39 -5.88
C ILE A 480 -17.72 11.56 -7.23
N VAL A 481 -18.12 10.47 -7.87
CA VAL A 481 -18.87 10.49 -9.13
C VAL A 481 -20.29 9.96 -8.87
N ILE A 482 -21.28 10.85 -8.88
CA ILE A 482 -22.69 10.53 -8.64
C ILE A 482 -23.37 10.24 -9.98
N GLY A 483 -23.96 9.07 -10.12
CA GLY A 483 -24.45 8.51 -11.38
C GLY A 483 -23.40 7.61 -12.06
N ALA A 484 -22.47 7.04 -11.28
CA ALA A 484 -21.36 6.25 -11.81
C ALA A 484 -21.75 4.82 -12.25
N GLY A 485 -22.98 4.40 -12.04
CA GLY A 485 -23.44 3.06 -12.42
C GLY A 485 -23.53 2.84 -13.93
N SER A 486 -23.66 3.88 -14.73
CA SER A 486 -23.82 3.78 -16.18
C SER A 486 -23.40 5.06 -16.94
N GLY A 487 -23.44 5.00 -18.28
CA GLY A 487 -23.34 6.15 -19.17
C GLY A 487 -22.15 7.06 -18.91
N ILE A 488 -22.41 8.36 -18.89
CA ILE A 488 -21.40 9.42 -18.71
C ILE A 488 -20.67 9.24 -17.37
N GLY A 489 -21.39 9.00 -16.27
CA GLY A 489 -20.78 8.87 -14.95
C GLY A 489 -19.81 7.70 -14.85
N LYS A 490 -20.17 6.53 -15.40
CA LYS A 490 -19.26 5.38 -15.48
C LYS A 490 -18.01 5.70 -16.31
N ALA A 491 -18.18 6.31 -17.48
CA ALA A 491 -17.06 6.71 -18.33
C ALA A 491 -16.14 7.73 -17.62
N THR A 492 -16.73 8.71 -16.93
CA THR A 492 -16.01 9.71 -16.12
C THR A 492 -15.19 9.04 -15.02
N ALA A 493 -15.77 8.10 -14.26
CA ALA A 493 -15.03 7.38 -13.24
C ALA A 493 -13.81 6.64 -13.82
N HIS A 494 -13.98 5.94 -14.94
CA HIS A 494 -12.88 5.29 -15.65
C HIS A 494 -11.82 6.25 -16.20
N ARG A 495 -12.22 7.45 -16.61
CA ARG A 495 -11.27 8.46 -17.10
C ARG A 495 -10.46 9.06 -15.96
N LEU A 496 -11.10 9.46 -14.87
CA LEU A 496 -10.46 10.09 -13.72
C LEU A 496 -9.41 9.18 -13.03
N VAL A 497 -9.70 7.87 -12.90
CA VAL A 497 -8.72 6.93 -12.31
C VAL A 497 -7.48 6.76 -13.20
N ARG A 498 -7.60 6.88 -14.52
CA ARG A 498 -6.44 6.86 -15.42
C ARG A 498 -5.51 8.04 -15.17
N GLU A 499 -6.06 9.16 -14.72
CA GLU A 499 -5.29 10.34 -14.31
C GLU A 499 -4.83 10.29 -12.84
N GLY A 500 -5.03 9.18 -12.15
CA GLY A 500 -4.50 8.92 -10.81
C GLY A 500 -5.42 9.26 -9.66
N ALA A 501 -6.67 9.64 -9.92
CA ALA A 501 -7.67 9.88 -8.87
C ALA A 501 -8.08 8.59 -8.14
N HIS A 502 -8.48 8.73 -6.89
CA HIS A 502 -9.23 7.72 -6.13
C HIS A 502 -10.72 8.02 -6.23
N LEU A 503 -11.55 6.99 -6.40
CA LEU A 503 -12.94 7.15 -6.78
C LEU A 503 -13.92 6.67 -5.71
N VAL A 504 -14.96 7.48 -5.46
CA VAL A 504 -16.19 7.03 -4.83
C VAL A 504 -17.24 6.99 -5.94
N CYS A 505 -17.48 5.80 -6.48
CA CYS A 505 -18.50 5.55 -7.49
C CYS A 505 -19.86 5.47 -6.81
N VAL A 506 -20.79 6.35 -7.18
CA VAL A 506 -22.07 6.50 -6.50
C VAL A 506 -23.23 6.37 -7.47
N ASP A 507 -24.25 5.61 -7.10
CA ASP A 507 -25.49 5.51 -7.87
C ASP A 507 -26.66 5.21 -6.92
N ILE A 508 -27.90 5.50 -7.34
CA ILE A 508 -29.09 5.02 -6.63
C ILE A 508 -29.14 3.47 -6.65
N ASN A 509 -28.62 2.88 -7.73
CA ASN A 509 -28.39 1.43 -7.85
C ASN A 509 -27.00 1.07 -7.34
N GLU A 510 -26.94 0.64 -6.09
CA GLU A 510 -25.68 0.25 -5.43
C GLU A 510 -24.92 -0.84 -6.19
N ALA A 511 -25.61 -1.82 -6.74
CA ALA A 511 -24.97 -2.91 -7.48
C ALA A 511 -24.22 -2.40 -8.73
N ALA A 512 -24.80 -1.44 -9.46
CA ALA A 512 -24.15 -0.80 -10.61
C ALA A 512 -22.94 0.05 -10.19
N ALA A 513 -23.03 0.79 -9.08
CA ALA A 513 -21.91 1.56 -8.53
C ALA A 513 -20.75 0.63 -8.11
N ARG A 514 -21.06 -0.47 -7.42
CA ARG A 514 -20.08 -1.49 -6.99
C ARG A 514 -19.43 -2.20 -8.18
N ALA A 515 -20.18 -2.49 -9.25
CA ALA A 515 -19.64 -3.08 -10.46
C ALA A 515 -18.60 -2.16 -11.12
N THR A 516 -18.90 -0.86 -11.26
CA THR A 516 -17.96 0.12 -11.80
C THR A 516 -16.69 0.24 -10.93
N ALA A 517 -16.84 0.29 -9.60
CA ALA A 517 -15.71 0.31 -8.68
C ALA A 517 -14.87 -0.97 -8.75
N GLY A 518 -15.51 -2.14 -8.94
CA GLY A 518 -14.85 -3.42 -9.14
C GLY A 518 -13.99 -3.43 -10.41
N GLU A 519 -14.56 -3.05 -11.55
CA GLU A 519 -13.84 -2.93 -12.83
C GLU A 519 -12.60 -2.02 -12.72
N ILE A 520 -12.72 -0.91 -11.98
CA ILE A 520 -11.60 0.01 -11.72
C ILE A 520 -10.55 -0.67 -10.84
N THR A 521 -10.97 -1.34 -9.77
CA THR A 521 -10.07 -1.99 -8.82
C THR A 521 -9.32 -3.16 -9.46
N ASP A 522 -9.97 -3.97 -10.28
CA ASP A 522 -9.35 -5.07 -11.01
C ASP A 522 -8.26 -4.58 -11.97
N LYS A 523 -8.48 -3.43 -12.58
CA LYS A 523 -7.54 -2.87 -13.56
C LYS A 523 -6.41 -2.03 -12.97
N PHE A 524 -6.67 -1.30 -11.89
CA PHE A 524 -5.76 -0.30 -11.32
C PHE A 524 -5.39 -0.58 -9.85
N GLY A 525 -6.02 -1.55 -9.22
CA GLY A 525 -5.75 -1.93 -7.84
C GLY A 525 -4.37 -2.54 -7.70
N VAL A 526 -3.63 -2.08 -6.69
CA VAL A 526 -2.39 -2.71 -6.25
C VAL A 526 -2.68 -3.37 -4.91
N GLY A 527 -2.69 -4.69 -4.87
CA GLY A 527 -3.00 -5.49 -3.67
C GLY A 527 -1.89 -5.49 -2.62
N ILE A 528 -1.28 -4.34 -2.33
CA ILE A 528 -0.11 -4.19 -1.46
C ILE A 528 -0.54 -3.53 -0.13
N GLY A 529 0.14 -3.88 0.95
CA GLY A 529 -0.07 -3.33 2.27
C GLY A 529 -1.15 -4.04 3.08
N VAL A 530 -1.24 -3.70 4.37
CA VAL A 530 -2.23 -4.26 5.29
C VAL A 530 -3.62 -3.70 4.99
N ALA A 531 -4.64 -4.53 5.16
CA ALA A 531 -6.02 -4.08 5.04
C ALA A 531 -6.36 -3.03 6.12
N GLY A 532 -6.99 -1.93 5.71
CA GLY A 532 -7.62 -1.00 6.66
C GLY A 532 -8.85 -1.63 7.32
N THR A 533 -9.39 -0.99 8.34
CA THR A 533 -10.62 -1.46 9.00
C THR A 533 -11.86 -0.93 8.28
N GLY A 534 -12.88 -1.75 8.13
CA GLY A 534 -14.15 -1.37 7.52
C GLY A 534 -13.99 -0.80 6.11
N LEU A 535 -14.57 0.37 5.84
CA LEU A 535 -14.48 1.07 4.55
C LEU A 535 -13.05 1.49 4.19
N SER A 536 -12.17 1.65 5.17
CA SER A 536 -10.77 1.95 4.92
C SER A 536 -9.99 0.77 4.31
N ASN A 537 -10.58 -0.44 4.29
CA ASN A 537 -10.08 -1.59 3.53
C ASN A 537 -10.52 -1.50 2.07
N CYS A 538 -10.02 -0.52 1.34
CA CYS A 538 -10.37 -0.29 -0.05
C CYS A 538 -9.14 -0.11 -0.95
N GLY A 539 -9.37 -0.22 -2.25
CA GLY A 539 -8.42 0.06 -3.32
C GLY A 539 -8.59 1.48 -3.88
N PRO A 540 -8.32 1.67 -5.19
CA PRO A 540 -8.46 2.95 -5.87
C PRO A 540 -9.92 3.40 -6.06
N ALA A 541 -10.90 2.50 -5.88
CA ALA A 541 -12.31 2.83 -6.01
C ALA A 541 -13.18 2.06 -5.01
N ILE A 542 -14.28 2.70 -4.56
CA ILE A 542 -15.38 2.09 -3.82
C ILE A 542 -16.71 2.41 -4.50
N GLY A 543 -17.70 1.52 -4.34
CA GLY A 543 -19.05 1.70 -4.86
C GLY A 543 -20.07 1.84 -3.73
N LEU A 544 -20.87 2.93 -3.75
CA LEU A 544 -21.83 3.28 -2.71
C LEU A 544 -23.20 3.65 -3.29
N ALA A 545 -24.25 3.44 -2.48
CA ALA A 545 -25.58 3.93 -2.80
C ALA A 545 -25.77 5.38 -2.32
N CYS A 546 -26.48 6.21 -3.09
CA CYS A 546 -26.97 7.51 -2.62
C CYS A 546 -28.21 7.96 -3.39
N ASP A 547 -29.22 8.35 -2.63
CA ASP A 547 -30.36 9.13 -3.11
C ASP A 547 -30.09 10.62 -2.86
N ILE A 548 -29.77 11.35 -3.93
CA ILE A 548 -29.42 12.79 -3.85
C ILE A 548 -30.62 13.68 -3.50
N THR A 549 -31.84 13.15 -3.49
CA THR A 549 -33.02 13.89 -3.07
C THR A 549 -33.17 13.96 -1.54
N ARG A 550 -32.31 13.22 -0.81
CA ARG A 550 -32.36 13.09 0.65
C ARG A 550 -31.04 13.51 1.28
N ARG A 551 -31.06 14.53 2.13
CA ARG A 551 -29.86 15.04 2.84
C ARG A 551 -29.16 13.98 3.68
N GLU A 552 -29.92 13.11 4.36
CA GLU A 552 -29.39 12.05 5.20
C GLU A 552 -28.55 11.05 4.37
N SER A 553 -29.03 10.74 3.16
CA SER A 553 -28.31 9.85 2.23
C SER A 553 -27.00 10.49 1.76
N ILE A 554 -27.03 11.80 1.47
CA ILE A 554 -25.83 12.54 1.06
C ILE A 554 -24.82 12.63 2.22
N ARG A 555 -25.25 12.95 3.43
CA ARG A 555 -24.37 12.98 4.62
C ARG A 555 -23.70 11.62 4.85
N ALA A 556 -24.49 10.54 4.80
CA ALA A 556 -23.96 9.18 4.95
C ALA A 556 -22.94 8.84 3.84
N LEU A 557 -23.13 9.29 2.61
CA LEU A 557 -22.16 9.16 1.52
C LEU A 557 -20.85 9.89 1.85
N LEU A 558 -20.92 11.16 2.30
CA LEU A 558 -19.74 11.97 2.59
C LEU A 558 -18.96 11.39 3.78
N ASP A 559 -19.64 10.92 4.82
CA ASP A 559 -19.04 10.20 5.96
C ASP A 559 -18.31 8.94 5.52
N GLN A 560 -18.92 8.15 4.61
CA GLN A 560 -18.30 6.94 4.06
C GLN A 560 -17.06 7.27 3.19
N ALA A 561 -17.09 8.34 2.41
CA ALA A 561 -15.94 8.82 1.66
C ALA A 561 -14.80 9.26 2.60
N ALA A 562 -15.12 9.94 3.70
CA ALA A 562 -14.15 10.30 4.73
C ALA A 562 -13.53 9.06 5.38
N LEU A 563 -14.32 8.06 5.76
CA LEU A 563 -13.82 6.79 6.32
C LEU A 563 -12.96 5.99 5.36
N ALA A 564 -13.26 6.05 4.06
CA ALA A 564 -12.50 5.33 3.04
C ALA A 564 -11.14 5.96 2.73
N TYR A 565 -11.10 7.29 2.59
CA TYR A 565 -9.94 8.02 2.04
C TYR A 565 -9.44 9.19 2.90
N GLY A 566 -10.14 9.54 3.97
CA GLY A 566 -9.83 10.71 4.81
C GLY A 566 -10.58 11.98 4.43
N GLY A 567 -11.33 12.00 3.33
CA GLY A 567 -12.07 13.13 2.79
C GLY A 567 -12.21 13.03 1.28
N PHE A 568 -12.57 14.14 0.64
CA PHE A 568 -12.68 14.20 -0.84
C PHE A 568 -12.29 15.59 -1.36
N ASP A 569 -12.01 15.67 -2.67
CA ASP A 569 -11.53 16.88 -3.33
C ASP A 569 -12.52 17.41 -4.38
N SER A 570 -13.16 16.52 -5.10
CA SER A 570 -14.05 16.89 -6.20
C SER A 570 -15.31 16.03 -6.22
N ILE A 571 -16.39 16.62 -6.73
CA ILE A 571 -17.65 15.89 -6.97
C ILE A 571 -18.08 16.14 -8.41
N CYS A 572 -18.41 15.06 -9.14
CA CYS A 572 -19.05 15.10 -10.44
C CYS A 572 -20.48 14.57 -10.30
N VAL A 573 -21.48 15.40 -10.55
CA VAL A 573 -22.89 15.01 -10.50
C VAL A 573 -23.38 14.75 -11.93
N THR A 574 -23.48 13.47 -12.30
CA THR A 574 -24.00 13.03 -13.60
C THR A 574 -25.41 12.43 -13.50
N ALA A 575 -25.89 12.23 -12.28
CA ALA A 575 -27.24 11.74 -12.03
C ALA A 575 -28.29 12.71 -12.59
N GLY A 576 -29.29 12.16 -13.24
CA GLY A 576 -30.40 12.92 -13.80
C GLY A 576 -31.41 12.01 -14.48
N ILE A 577 -32.65 12.50 -14.62
CA ILE A 577 -33.74 11.78 -15.30
C ILE A 577 -34.34 12.64 -16.42
N PHE A 578 -34.91 11.95 -17.36
CA PHE A 578 -35.75 12.53 -18.41
C PHE A 578 -37.10 11.84 -18.42
N VAL A 579 -38.14 12.62 -18.26
CA VAL A 579 -39.54 12.16 -18.37
C VAL A 579 -40.15 12.80 -19.58
N PRO A 580 -40.58 12.03 -20.60
CA PRO A 580 -41.31 12.56 -21.73
C PRO A 580 -42.78 12.85 -21.35
N GLY A 581 -43.39 13.81 -22.01
CA GLY A 581 -44.84 13.94 -21.97
C GLY A 581 -45.55 12.75 -22.62
N ASP A 582 -46.81 12.53 -22.25
CA ASP A 582 -47.67 11.54 -22.89
C ASP A 582 -47.98 11.92 -24.35
N THR A 583 -48.88 11.19 -25.02
CA THR A 583 -49.27 11.45 -26.43
C THR A 583 -49.92 12.79 -26.64
N THR A 584 -50.48 13.41 -25.60
CA THR A 584 -51.08 14.75 -25.61
C THR A 584 -50.07 15.85 -25.28
N GLY A 585 -48.88 15.49 -24.78
CA GLY A 585 -47.84 16.37 -24.29
C GLY A 585 -47.99 16.70 -22.81
N HIS A 586 -48.93 16.07 -22.10
CA HIS A 586 -49.11 16.25 -20.66
C HIS A 586 -48.01 15.48 -19.87
N ILE A 587 -47.51 16.09 -18.79
CA ILE A 587 -46.59 15.48 -17.83
C ILE A 587 -47.30 15.47 -16.47
N PRO A 588 -47.50 14.29 -15.83
CA PRO A 588 -48.10 14.22 -14.50
C PRO A 588 -47.30 15.05 -13.46
N ASP A 589 -47.99 15.62 -12.50
CA ASP A 589 -47.41 16.54 -11.50
C ASP A 589 -46.32 15.87 -10.67
N ASP A 590 -46.46 14.60 -10.34
CA ASP A 590 -45.43 13.80 -9.61
C ASP A 590 -44.19 13.59 -10.47
N GLN A 591 -44.34 13.42 -11.79
CA GLN A 591 -43.21 13.27 -12.72
C GLN A 591 -42.51 14.61 -12.98
N TRP A 592 -43.28 15.72 -13.03
CA TRP A 592 -42.71 17.07 -13.03
C TRP A 592 -41.88 17.30 -11.75
N ALA A 593 -42.48 17.06 -10.57
CA ALA A 593 -41.82 17.24 -9.28
C ALA A 593 -40.57 16.38 -9.15
N SER A 594 -40.61 15.10 -9.54
CA SER A 594 -39.45 14.20 -9.47
C SER A 594 -38.32 14.64 -10.43
N THR A 595 -38.64 15.19 -11.60
CA THR A 595 -37.65 15.74 -12.54
C THR A 595 -36.87 16.89 -11.90
N PHE A 596 -37.56 17.82 -11.26
CA PHE A 596 -36.91 18.93 -10.55
C PHE A 596 -36.17 18.47 -9.27
N ALA A 597 -36.78 17.55 -8.52
CA ALA A 597 -36.17 17.01 -7.30
C ALA A 597 -34.81 16.39 -7.59
N ILE A 598 -34.65 15.63 -8.70
CA ILE A 598 -33.41 14.98 -9.06
C ILE A 598 -32.47 15.93 -9.80
N ASN A 599 -32.93 16.56 -10.90
CA ASN A 599 -32.05 17.31 -11.79
C ASN A 599 -31.57 18.65 -11.22
N VAL A 600 -32.31 19.25 -10.28
CA VAL A 600 -32.03 20.59 -9.71
C VAL A 600 -31.78 20.51 -8.22
N THR A 601 -32.81 20.11 -7.44
CA THR A 601 -32.74 20.11 -5.99
C THR A 601 -31.66 19.17 -5.49
N GLY A 602 -31.56 17.97 -6.07
CA GLY A 602 -30.50 16.99 -5.69
C GLY A 602 -29.10 17.53 -5.90
N SER A 603 -28.85 18.21 -7.03
CA SER A 603 -27.56 18.87 -7.29
C SER A 603 -27.25 19.96 -6.27
N TYR A 604 -28.24 20.77 -5.88
CA TYR A 604 -28.12 21.76 -4.81
C TYR A 604 -27.83 21.11 -3.45
N LEU A 605 -28.58 20.07 -3.08
CA LEU A 605 -28.39 19.39 -1.79
C LEU A 605 -26.99 18.76 -1.67
N VAL A 606 -26.46 18.18 -2.76
CA VAL A 606 -25.10 17.67 -2.82
C VAL A 606 -24.08 18.79 -2.58
N ALA A 607 -24.24 19.93 -3.26
CA ALA A 607 -23.35 21.08 -3.11
C ALA A 607 -23.37 21.64 -1.69
N ASP A 608 -24.55 21.81 -1.10
CA ASP A 608 -24.76 22.39 0.23
C ASP A 608 -24.19 21.49 1.35
N GLU A 609 -24.40 20.18 1.29
CA GLU A 609 -23.81 19.26 2.26
C GLU A 609 -22.29 19.11 2.08
N ALA A 610 -21.80 19.04 0.82
CA ALA A 610 -20.39 18.97 0.54
C ALA A 610 -19.61 20.23 0.94
N ALA A 611 -20.24 21.41 0.83
CA ALA A 611 -19.63 22.68 1.23
C ALA A 611 -19.17 22.69 2.70
N LYS A 612 -19.89 22.00 3.59
CA LYS A 612 -19.55 21.86 5.02
C LYS A 612 -18.22 21.10 5.17
N THR A 613 -18.08 19.99 4.42
CA THR A 613 -16.87 19.17 4.44
C THR A 613 -15.68 19.90 3.81
N TRP A 614 -15.85 20.59 2.68
CA TRP A 614 -14.78 21.40 2.09
C TRP A 614 -14.30 22.52 3.02
N LYS A 615 -15.21 23.21 3.70
CA LYS A 615 -14.87 24.23 4.72
C LYS A 615 -14.08 23.63 5.87
N GLU A 616 -14.53 22.49 6.39
CA GLU A 616 -13.85 21.77 7.48
C GLU A 616 -12.46 21.29 7.06
N GLN A 617 -12.32 20.80 5.83
CA GLN A 617 -11.06 20.32 5.26
C GLN A 617 -10.11 21.49 4.93
N GLY A 618 -10.61 22.64 4.52
CA GLY A 618 -9.81 23.81 4.17
C GLY A 618 -8.95 23.63 2.92
N LEU A 619 -9.24 22.63 2.08
CA LEU A 619 -8.55 22.37 0.82
C LEU A 619 -9.42 22.78 -0.36
N HIS A 620 -8.79 23.34 -1.40
CA HIS A 620 -9.53 23.71 -2.62
C HIS A 620 -10.24 22.51 -3.24
N GLY A 621 -11.53 22.68 -3.57
CA GLY A 621 -12.40 21.69 -4.16
C GLY A 621 -12.85 22.02 -5.60
N SER A 622 -13.51 21.05 -6.23
CA SER A 622 -14.17 21.23 -7.52
C SER A 622 -15.52 20.51 -7.57
N LEU A 623 -16.54 21.19 -8.07
CA LEU A 623 -17.87 20.63 -8.31
C LEU A 623 -18.18 20.73 -9.81
N VAL A 624 -18.55 19.61 -10.42
CA VAL A 624 -18.97 19.57 -11.83
C VAL A 624 -20.39 19.06 -11.91
N LEU A 625 -21.31 19.87 -12.47
CA LEU A 625 -22.71 19.52 -12.67
C LEU A 625 -22.96 19.17 -14.13
N THR A 626 -23.72 18.11 -14.40
CA THR A 626 -24.15 17.78 -15.75
C THR A 626 -25.44 18.51 -16.09
N THR A 627 -25.30 19.57 -16.88
CA THR A 627 -26.42 20.32 -17.45
C THR A 627 -26.93 19.67 -18.75
N SER A 628 -27.24 20.39 -19.78
CA SER A 628 -27.60 19.86 -21.11
C SER A 628 -27.55 20.97 -22.16
N ALA A 629 -27.32 20.63 -23.42
CA ALA A 629 -27.59 21.53 -24.54
C ALA A 629 -29.04 22.01 -24.55
N ASN A 630 -29.96 21.19 -24.04
CA ASN A 630 -31.37 21.54 -23.87
C ASN A 630 -31.62 22.65 -22.84
N ALA A 631 -30.63 23.05 -22.04
CA ALA A 631 -30.74 24.21 -21.16
C ALA A 631 -30.93 25.53 -21.93
N VAL A 632 -30.51 25.58 -23.19
CA VAL A 632 -30.54 26.77 -24.06
C VAL A 632 -31.29 26.50 -25.38
N VAL A 633 -31.63 25.26 -25.71
CA VAL A 633 -32.36 24.90 -26.94
C VAL A 633 -33.58 24.09 -26.56
N SER A 634 -34.77 24.68 -26.76
CA SER A 634 -36.05 24.05 -26.43
C SER A 634 -36.43 22.96 -27.42
N LYS A 635 -37.08 21.89 -26.92
CA LYS A 635 -37.48 20.72 -27.68
C LYS A 635 -38.94 20.33 -27.38
N LYS A 636 -39.75 20.09 -28.40
CA LYS A 636 -41.13 19.62 -28.21
C LYS A 636 -41.17 18.29 -27.45
N GLY A 637 -41.97 18.22 -26.40
CA GLY A 637 -42.15 17.03 -25.57
C GLY A 637 -41.07 16.84 -24.52
N SER A 638 -40.35 17.91 -24.15
CA SER A 638 -39.26 17.87 -23.15
C SER A 638 -39.40 18.98 -22.11
N VAL A 639 -40.60 19.55 -21.91
CA VAL A 639 -40.78 20.78 -21.13
C VAL A 639 -40.22 20.65 -19.70
N ALA A 640 -40.49 19.57 -18.96
CA ALA A 640 -39.97 19.39 -17.62
C ALA A 640 -38.44 19.24 -17.62
N TYR A 641 -37.91 18.44 -18.53
CA TYR A 641 -36.47 18.24 -18.63
C TYR A 641 -35.73 19.51 -19.03
N ASP A 642 -36.13 20.15 -20.11
CA ASP A 642 -35.48 21.35 -20.65
C ASP A 642 -35.49 22.48 -19.61
N THR A 643 -36.62 22.71 -18.94
CA THR A 643 -36.75 23.69 -17.87
C THR A 643 -35.86 23.33 -16.65
N SER A 644 -35.85 22.05 -16.25
CA SER A 644 -34.98 21.62 -15.15
C SER A 644 -33.48 21.79 -15.47
N LYS A 645 -33.10 21.53 -16.74
CA LYS A 645 -31.69 21.70 -17.16
C LYS A 645 -31.31 23.19 -17.34
N ALA A 646 -32.25 24.07 -17.72
CA ALA A 646 -32.04 25.51 -17.67
C ALA A 646 -31.82 26.00 -16.22
N ALA A 647 -32.63 25.53 -15.28
CA ALA A 647 -32.43 25.82 -13.86
C ALA A 647 -31.09 25.29 -13.33
N ALA A 648 -30.74 24.05 -13.67
CA ALA A 648 -29.42 23.47 -13.29
C ALA A 648 -28.24 24.25 -13.91
N ASN A 649 -28.39 24.75 -15.14
CA ASN A 649 -27.38 25.58 -15.81
C ASN A 649 -27.16 26.92 -15.09
N HIS A 650 -28.25 27.53 -14.57
CA HIS A 650 -28.12 28.74 -13.73
C HIS A 650 -27.53 28.42 -12.35
N LEU A 651 -27.95 27.30 -11.75
CA LEU A 651 -27.43 26.83 -10.47
C LEU A 651 -25.88 26.71 -10.46
N VAL A 652 -25.26 26.32 -11.57
CA VAL A 652 -23.79 26.32 -11.71
C VAL A 652 -23.20 27.71 -11.38
N ARG A 653 -23.83 28.79 -11.87
CA ARG A 653 -23.36 30.17 -11.66
C ARG A 653 -23.55 30.62 -10.23
N GLU A 654 -24.71 30.33 -9.65
CA GLU A 654 -25.02 30.68 -8.26
C GLU A 654 -24.05 29.96 -7.30
N LEU A 655 -23.87 28.65 -7.47
CA LEU A 655 -22.94 27.88 -6.64
C LEU A 655 -21.48 28.30 -6.84
N ALA A 656 -21.09 28.74 -8.04
CA ALA A 656 -19.74 29.23 -8.29
C ALA A 656 -19.43 30.51 -7.48
N VAL A 657 -20.42 31.39 -7.34
CA VAL A 657 -20.31 32.61 -6.52
C VAL A 657 -20.34 32.26 -5.03
N GLU A 658 -21.27 31.40 -4.62
CA GLU A 658 -21.50 31.05 -3.21
C GLU A 658 -20.32 30.27 -2.58
N LEU A 659 -19.69 29.39 -3.36
CA LEU A 659 -18.62 28.50 -2.86
C LEU A 659 -17.21 29.04 -3.11
N ALA A 660 -17.09 30.19 -3.82
CA ALA A 660 -15.80 30.83 -4.06
C ALA A 660 -15.19 31.38 -2.73
N PRO A 661 -13.87 31.48 -2.60
CA PRO A 661 -12.83 30.98 -3.52
C PRO A 661 -12.45 29.52 -3.30
N LEU A 662 -13.08 28.83 -2.33
CA LEU A 662 -12.66 27.51 -1.90
C LEU A 662 -12.97 26.42 -2.92
N VAL A 663 -14.15 26.50 -3.58
CA VAL A 663 -14.61 25.48 -4.53
C VAL A 663 -14.89 26.10 -5.89
N ARG A 664 -14.30 25.55 -6.93
CA ARG A 664 -14.64 25.88 -8.31
C ARG A 664 -15.87 25.08 -8.73
N VAL A 665 -16.85 25.76 -9.32
CA VAL A 665 -18.06 25.09 -9.82
C VAL A 665 -18.15 25.28 -11.32
N ASN A 666 -18.33 24.20 -12.06
CA ASN A 666 -18.43 24.18 -13.52
C ASN A 666 -19.59 23.28 -13.97
N GLY A 667 -20.01 23.47 -15.21
CA GLY A 667 -21.05 22.65 -15.85
C GLY A 667 -20.56 22.03 -17.15
N VAL A 668 -20.92 20.77 -17.37
CA VAL A 668 -20.79 20.11 -18.67
C VAL A 668 -22.18 20.00 -19.26
N ALA A 669 -22.34 20.41 -20.53
CA ALA A 669 -23.63 20.47 -21.22
C ALA A 669 -23.71 19.48 -22.39
N PRO A 670 -23.92 18.16 -22.10
CA PRO A 670 -24.02 17.16 -23.15
C PRO A 670 -25.13 17.45 -24.14
N ALA A 671 -24.89 17.13 -25.42
CA ALA A 671 -25.95 16.95 -26.40
C ALA A 671 -26.55 15.54 -26.23
N THR A 672 -27.13 14.93 -27.29
CA THR A 672 -27.78 13.63 -27.14
C THR A 672 -26.75 12.49 -27.14
N VAL A 673 -26.52 11.89 -25.98
CA VAL A 673 -25.68 10.69 -25.77
C VAL A 673 -26.62 9.49 -25.62
N VAL A 674 -26.69 8.63 -26.65
CA VAL A 674 -27.58 7.45 -26.67
C VAL A 674 -26.87 6.21 -26.14
N GLN A 675 -25.63 5.97 -26.60
CA GLN A 675 -24.85 4.77 -26.27
C GLN A 675 -24.52 4.73 -24.78
N GLY A 676 -24.65 3.54 -24.18
CA GLY A 676 -24.27 3.28 -22.80
C GLY A 676 -25.08 4.04 -21.73
N SER A 677 -26.12 4.77 -22.12
CA SER A 677 -26.95 5.57 -21.23
C SER A 677 -28.19 4.80 -20.76
N ALA A 678 -28.39 4.70 -19.45
CA ALA A 678 -29.59 4.13 -18.85
C ALA A 678 -30.87 4.95 -19.20
N MET A 679 -30.70 6.18 -19.67
CA MET A 679 -31.84 7.02 -20.15
C MET A 679 -32.43 6.54 -21.46
N PHE A 680 -31.80 5.62 -22.19
CA PHE A 680 -32.25 5.08 -23.46
C PHE A 680 -32.45 3.55 -23.39
N PRO A 681 -33.40 3.03 -22.56
CA PRO A 681 -33.77 1.63 -22.59
C PRO A 681 -34.37 1.25 -23.95
N ARG A 682 -34.38 -0.05 -24.27
CA ARG A 682 -34.82 -0.57 -25.58
C ARG A 682 -36.13 0.02 -26.06
N ASP A 683 -37.16 0.05 -25.23
CA ASP A 683 -38.48 0.53 -25.58
C ASP A 683 -38.47 2.01 -25.97
N ARG A 684 -37.69 2.82 -25.26
CA ARG A 684 -37.52 4.23 -25.57
C ARG A 684 -36.75 4.44 -26.88
N VAL A 685 -35.73 3.61 -27.15
CA VAL A 685 -35.01 3.64 -28.43
C VAL A 685 -35.98 3.33 -29.57
N ILE A 686 -36.77 2.25 -29.45
CA ILE A 686 -37.80 1.87 -30.42
C ILE A 686 -38.82 3.01 -30.62
N GLY A 687 -39.36 3.57 -29.54
CA GLY A 687 -40.30 4.71 -29.63
C GLY A 687 -39.66 5.93 -30.30
N SER A 688 -38.39 6.19 -30.09
CA SER A 688 -37.65 7.28 -30.76
C SER A 688 -37.44 6.97 -32.25
N LEU A 689 -37.06 5.75 -32.63
CA LEU A 689 -36.93 5.33 -34.02
C LEU A 689 -38.27 5.47 -34.79
N ALA A 690 -39.35 5.00 -34.17
CA ALA A 690 -40.72 5.15 -34.73
C ALA A 690 -41.10 6.62 -34.89
N LYS A 691 -40.88 7.46 -33.87
CA LYS A 691 -41.16 8.92 -33.92
C LYS A 691 -40.44 9.60 -35.08
N TYR A 692 -39.18 9.22 -35.31
CA TYR A 692 -38.36 9.83 -36.37
C TYR A 692 -38.46 9.10 -37.72
N LYS A 693 -39.35 8.09 -37.82
CA LYS A 693 -39.54 7.27 -39.03
C LYS A 693 -38.26 6.60 -39.52
N ILE A 694 -37.43 6.15 -38.61
CA ILE A 694 -36.20 5.38 -38.90
C ILE A 694 -36.60 3.91 -39.00
N PRO A 695 -36.27 3.19 -40.09
CA PRO A 695 -36.60 1.77 -40.25
C PRO A 695 -35.92 0.89 -39.19
N TYR A 696 -36.71 0.01 -38.56
CA TYR A 696 -36.25 -1.01 -37.62
C TYR A 696 -37.14 -2.23 -37.67
N THR A 697 -36.66 -3.37 -37.16
CA THR A 697 -37.47 -4.57 -36.92
C THR A 697 -37.51 -4.89 -35.43
N ALA A 698 -38.58 -5.57 -34.99
CA ALA A 698 -38.80 -5.86 -33.56
C ALA A 698 -37.77 -6.86 -32.96
N ASP A 699 -37.20 -7.71 -33.80
CA ASP A 699 -36.20 -8.73 -33.46
C ASP A 699 -34.75 -8.22 -33.51
N GLU A 700 -34.55 -6.98 -34.02
CA GLU A 700 -33.21 -6.38 -34.11
C GLU A 700 -32.55 -6.25 -32.74
N PRO A 701 -31.23 -6.60 -32.58
CA PRO A 701 -30.53 -6.43 -31.32
C PRO A 701 -30.56 -4.99 -30.81
N THR A 702 -30.67 -4.82 -29.48
CA THR A 702 -30.74 -3.48 -28.85
C THR A 702 -29.59 -2.59 -29.26
N GLU A 703 -28.36 -3.16 -29.37
CA GLU A 703 -27.15 -2.43 -29.77
C GLU A 703 -27.29 -1.81 -31.18
N GLY A 704 -27.83 -2.55 -32.14
CA GLY A 704 -28.09 -2.06 -33.50
C GLY A 704 -29.12 -0.94 -33.51
N LEU A 705 -30.21 -1.06 -32.72
CA LEU A 705 -31.21 -0.01 -32.58
C LEU A 705 -30.62 1.27 -31.96
N VAL A 706 -29.77 1.13 -30.91
CA VAL A 706 -29.06 2.23 -30.27
C VAL A 706 -28.13 2.92 -31.27
N GLN A 707 -27.40 2.15 -32.06
CA GLN A 707 -26.47 2.69 -33.08
C GLN A 707 -27.24 3.50 -34.17
N LYS A 708 -28.38 2.99 -34.66
CA LYS A 708 -29.21 3.72 -35.62
C LYS A 708 -29.70 5.06 -35.04
N LEU A 709 -30.17 5.07 -33.80
CA LEU A 709 -30.62 6.29 -33.15
C LEU A 709 -29.45 7.26 -32.89
N ALA A 710 -28.30 6.77 -32.48
CA ALA A 710 -27.09 7.57 -32.26
C ALA A 710 -26.63 8.22 -33.57
N GLN A 711 -26.63 7.48 -34.69
CA GLN A 711 -26.26 8.00 -36.00
C GLN A 711 -27.28 9.05 -36.49
N PHE A 712 -28.56 8.83 -36.27
CA PHE A 712 -29.59 9.84 -36.57
C PHE A 712 -29.37 11.20 -35.89
N TYR A 713 -28.91 11.17 -34.61
CA TYR A 713 -28.56 12.41 -33.92
C TYR A 713 -27.22 12.97 -34.43
N ALA A 714 -26.23 12.12 -34.71
CA ALA A 714 -24.96 12.51 -35.27
C ALA A 714 -25.09 13.29 -36.58
N ASP A 715 -25.95 12.82 -37.50
CA ASP A 715 -26.20 13.46 -38.81
C ASP A 715 -26.73 14.89 -38.68
N ARG A 716 -27.23 15.28 -37.51
CA ARG A 716 -27.74 16.61 -37.19
C ARG A 716 -26.72 17.48 -36.44
N THR A 717 -25.55 16.97 -36.15
CA THR A 717 -24.43 17.72 -35.56
C THR A 717 -23.46 18.16 -36.64
N LEU A 718 -22.59 19.13 -36.31
CA LEU A 718 -21.54 19.58 -37.21
C LEU A 718 -20.45 18.50 -37.42
N THR A 719 -20.18 17.71 -36.37
CA THR A 719 -19.14 16.66 -36.38
C THR A 719 -19.55 15.42 -37.18
N LYS A 720 -20.86 15.21 -37.43
CA LYS A 720 -21.41 14.01 -38.06
C LYS A 720 -21.04 12.68 -37.38
N SER A 721 -20.56 12.73 -36.16
CA SER A 721 -20.17 11.57 -35.37
C SER A 721 -21.09 11.42 -34.14
N PRO A 722 -21.47 10.18 -33.77
CA PRO A 722 -22.20 9.93 -32.53
C PRO A 722 -21.38 10.41 -31.33
N ILE A 723 -22.03 11.10 -30.40
CA ILE A 723 -21.43 11.52 -29.14
C ILE A 723 -21.49 10.34 -28.18
N SER A 724 -20.34 9.91 -27.66
CA SER A 724 -20.22 8.83 -26.71
C SER A 724 -20.12 9.34 -25.26
N PRO A 725 -20.32 8.46 -24.26
CA PRO A 725 -20.02 8.80 -22.86
C PRO A 725 -18.56 9.18 -22.64
N ALA A 726 -17.63 8.60 -23.42
CA ALA A 726 -16.21 8.92 -23.32
C ALA A 726 -15.89 10.37 -23.74
N ASP A 727 -16.54 10.87 -24.79
CA ASP A 727 -16.38 12.26 -25.23
C ASP A 727 -16.82 13.28 -24.15
N GLN A 728 -17.74 12.87 -23.27
CA GLN A 728 -18.19 13.71 -22.16
C GLN A 728 -17.31 13.56 -20.92
N ALA A 729 -16.57 12.47 -20.83
CA ALA A 729 -15.64 12.18 -19.73
C ALA A 729 -14.28 12.87 -19.91
N GLU A 730 -13.87 13.15 -21.16
CA GLU A 730 -12.68 13.95 -21.48
C GLU A 730 -12.87 15.42 -21.09
#